data_b9a0fc34525479b2496f8344673ae3f0
#
_entry.id   b9a0fc34525479b2496f8344673ae3f0
#
_cell.length_a   1.000
_cell.length_b   1.000
_cell.length_c   1.000
_cell.angle_alpha   90.00
_cell.angle_beta   90.00
_cell.angle_gamma   90.00
#
_symmetry.space_group_name_H-M   'P 1'
#
loop_
_entity.id
_entity.type
_entity.pdbx_description
1 polymer ?
#
loop_
_entity_poly.entity_id
_entity_poly.type
_entity_poly.pdbx_seq_one_letter_code
_entity_poly.pdbx_strand_id
1 'polypeptide(L)'
;MDKNNPKDNLGVYGASVYWLNTNVGVTTNEKGWFTIPYKSNYKKLVVSFVGYKTDTITINNLKPIHHFITESNTLKEVSVNAKKSATQKSYLQAQNLVTINSEELLKAACCNLSESFETNPSIDVNFSDALTGTKQIQMLGLTSPYLLITQENIPSIRGAAQAFGLTFTPGTWVESIQITKGAGSVINGFESISGQINAELVKPSRDHKFFLNAYGALGGRLELNTHFNQKVSDKWQTGIYVHGNHRGEKFDKNNDGFLDNPLSKQINVMNRWQYTDAEKGWVSFINFHYLDDDKQVGQIGFNPDTDKGSTTIWGSEIKSKRFETSAKLGYVFPDLPFQSMGLQAAYSNHKQDSYFGLREYDIEHQSFYSNFLFNSIIGDTRHKFKTGLSFTYDKYDEMVKTTPQVNDYNRNETSVGAFFEYAYDNSDDISVTAGIRVDNHNLLGTFLTPRLHVRYSPWEKGVFRTSVGRGKRSANIFAENQQLFASSRQINIGNANGKIYGLDPEVAWNYGVSFLQGYKLFGRKGDVTFDFYRTNFDNQVVVDWENPQEISFYNLDGKSVANSFQVELNQNIIPFFNTRFSYKYYDVNTDFKSGNAAKALQAKHRFFANVSYETSKQENDAHWKFDVTYNWIGKQRLPNTSQNPIQYQLSEYSNSYNLLNAQITKVFSKKFEIYAGAENITNYKQKNPILASDDPFGSSFDTTIVYAPIFGSNFYTGLRFKID
;
A
#
# COMPACT_ATOMS: atom_id res chain seq x y z
N MET A 1 -35.01 18.41 3.39
CA MET A 1 -35.54 17.99 4.70
C MET A 1 -34.82 16.73 5.13
N ASP A 2 -34.56 16.59 6.41
CA ASP A 2 -33.94 15.33 6.93
C ASP A 2 -34.99 14.21 6.96
N LYS A 3 -34.66 13.07 6.37
CA LYS A 3 -35.53 11.90 6.26
C LYS A 3 -35.71 11.18 7.61
N ASN A 4 -34.78 11.36 8.54
CA ASN A 4 -34.78 10.70 9.85
C ASN A 4 -35.61 11.40 10.89
N ASN A 5 -36.01 12.66 10.63
CA ASN A 5 -36.87 13.42 11.51
C ASN A 5 -38.02 14.13 10.77
N PRO A 6 -38.95 13.38 10.13
CA PRO A 6 -40.01 13.97 9.33
C PRO A 6 -41.07 14.72 10.14
N LYS A 7 -41.09 14.56 11.47
CA LYS A 7 -42.10 15.22 12.32
C LYS A 7 -41.79 16.67 12.67
N ASP A 8 -40.52 17.09 12.63
CA ASP A 8 -40.11 18.43 13.03
C ASP A 8 -40.09 19.43 11.88
N ASN A 9 -40.35 18.99 10.64
CA ASN A 9 -40.39 19.83 9.42
C ASN A 9 -39.17 20.78 9.25
N LEU A 10 -38.07 20.47 9.92
CA LEU A 10 -36.85 21.26 9.88
C LEU A 10 -36.14 21.06 8.55
N GLY A 11 -36.01 22.12 7.80
CA GLY A 11 -35.23 22.15 6.58
C GLY A 11 -33.75 22.01 6.89
N VAL A 12 -32.98 21.34 6.02
CA VAL A 12 -31.52 21.28 6.14
C VAL A 12 -30.93 22.58 5.62
N TYR A 13 -30.33 23.37 6.51
CA TYR A 13 -29.63 24.61 6.17
C TYR A 13 -28.27 24.32 5.54
N GLY A 14 -27.87 25.05 4.48
CA GLY A 14 -26.56 24.93 3.84
C GLY A 14 -26.38 23.73 2.94
N ALA A 15 -27.45 22.98 2.62
CA ALA A 15 -27.34 21.90 1.65
C ALA A 15 -27.07 22.46 0.24
N SER A 16 -26.11 21.94 -0.46
CA SER A 16 -25.78 22.30 -1.84
C SER A 16 -26.75 21.66 -2.80
N VAL A 17 -27.37 22.46 -3.66
CA VAL A 17 -28.34 22.05 -4.68
C VAL A 17 -27.86 22.58 -6.03
N TYR A 18 -27.55 21.69 -6.97
CA TYR A 18 -27.03 22.10 -8.27
C TYR A 18 -27.51 21.20 -9.40
N TRP A 19 -27.56 21.78 -10.61
CA TRP A 19 -27.90 21.00 -11.81
C TRP A 19 -26.71 20.15 -12.24
N LEU A 20 -26.94 18.85 -12.38
CA LEU A 20 -25.90 17.90 -12.83
C LEU A 20 -25.31 18.34 -14.16
N ASN A 21 -23.99 18.31 -14.28
CA ASN A 21 -23.22 18.73 -15.45
C ASN A 21 -23.36 20.22 -15.82
N THR A 22 -23.56 21.10 -14.82
CA THR A 22 -23.59 22.55 -15.01
C THR A 22 -22.82 23.27 -13.89
N ASN A 23 -22.63 24.59 -14.04
CA ASN A 23 -22.08 25.45 -13.00
C ASN A 23 -23.18 26.22 -12.24
N VAL A 24 -24.44 25.82 -12.38
CA VAL A 24 -25.58 26.47 -11.74
C VAL A 24 -25.95 25.72 -10.47
N GLY A 25 -25.69 26.32 -9.33
CA GLY A 25 -25.99 25.76 -8.00
C GLY A 25 -26.33 26.85 -7.01
N VAL A 26 -27.02 26.48 -5.94
CA VAL A 26 -27.39 27.33 -4.81
C VAL A 26 -27.31 26.52 -3.52
N THR A 27 -27.32 27.19 -2.36
CA THR A 27 -27.45 26.55 -1.06
C THR A 27 -28.85 26.78 -0.47
N THR A 28 -29.30 25.87 0.38
CA THR A 28 -30.53 26.01 1.10
C THR A 28 -30.41 27.06 2.23
N ASN A 29 -31.44 27.88 2.46
CA ASN A 29 -31.48 28.82 3.54
C ASN A 29 -31.80 28.15 4.89
N GLU A 30 -31.90 28.92 5.98
CA GLU A 30 -32.19 28.44 7.36
C GLU A 30 -33.46 27.58 7.48
N LYS A 31 -34.42 27.75 6.58
CA LYS A 31 -35.64 26.94 6.51
C LYS A 31 -35.50 25.72 5.58
N GLY A 32 -34.33 25.48 5.00
CA GLY A 32 -34.08 24.41 4.02
C GLY A 32 -34.70 24.66 2.64
N TRP A 33 -35.06 25.94 2.34
CA TRP A 33 -35.61 26.31 1.03
C TRP A 33 -34.52 26.79 0.08
N PHE A 34 -34.72 26.49 -1.21
CA PHE A 34 -33.87 26.99 -2.27
C PHE A 34 -34.68 27.42 -3.50
N THR A 35 -34.12 28.33 -4.26
CA THR A 35 -34.61 28.69 -5.58
C THR A 35 -33.43 28.67 -6.54
N ILE A 36 -33.55 27.89 -7.61
CA ILE A 36 -32.44 27.68 -8.57
C ILE A 36 -32.90 28.04 -9.98
N PRO A 37 -32.09 28.79 -10.76
CA PRO A 37 -32.41 29.07 -12.18
C PRO A 37 -32.60 27.79 -12.98
N TYR A 38 -33.61 27.76 -13.85
CA TYR A 38 -33.94 26.62 -14.70
C TYR A 38 -33.74 26.96 -16.17
N LYS A 39 -33.24 25.98 -16.93
CA LYS A 39 -33.23 25.95 -18.39
C LYS A 39 -33.83 24.64 -18.87
N SER A 40 -34.44 24.62 -20.04
CA SER A 40 -35.17 23.44 -20.59
C SER A 40 -34.29 22.16 -20.75
N ASN A 41 -33.01 22.33 -20.87
CA ASN A 41 -32.04 21.23 -20.93
C ASN A 41 -31.59 20.67 -19.56
N TYR A 42 -32.01 21.31 -18.46
CA TYR A 42 -31.68 20.87 -17.09
C TYR A 42 -32.67 19.81 -16.62
N LYS A 43 -32.23 18.57 -16.46
CA LYS A 43 -33.12 17.43 -16.15
C LYS A 43 -32.82 16.79 -14.76
N LYS A 44 -31.60 16.86 -14.29
CA LYS A 44 -31.18 16.20 -13.04
C LYS A 44 -30.64 17.22 -12.05
N LEU A 45 -31.26 17.26 -10.88
CA LEU A 45 -30.88 18.13 -9.77
C LEU A 45 -30.18 17.29 -8.70
N VAL A 46 -28.98 17.65 -8.30
CA VAL A 46 -28.20 16.98 -7.26
C VAL A 46 -28.35 17.75 -5.96
N VAL A 47 -28.62 17.02 -4.87
CA VAL A 47 -28.66 17.55 -3.52
C VAL A 47 -27.56 16.87 -2.71
N SER A 48 -26.69 17.67 -2.11
CA SER A 48 -25.54 17.19 -1.35
C SER A 48 -25.38 18.01 -0.07
N PHE A 49 -25.09 17.33 1.04
CA PHE A 49 -24.77 17.97 2.30
C PHE A 49 -23.76 17.12 3.08
N VAL A 50 -22.86 17.77 3.84
CA VAL A 50 -21.86 17.06 4.62
C VAL A 50 -22.53 16.20 5.68
N GLY A 51 -22.18 14.91 5.70
CA GLY A 51 -22.84 13.94 6.60
C GLY A 51 -24.09 13.27 6.04
N TYR A 52 -24.56 13.66 4.87
CA TYR A 52 -25.72 13.08 4.18
C TYR A 52 -25.33 12.41 2.86
N LYS A 53 -26.10 11.42 2.46
CA LYS A 53 -25.94 10.76 1.17
C LYS A 53 -26.35 11.74 0.06
N THR A 54 -25.42 12.01 -0.86
CA THR A 54 -25.75 12.80 -2.07
C THR A 54 -26.82 12.08 -2.86
N ASP A 55 -27.85 12.81 -3.26
CA ASP A 55 -29.00 12.28 -4.02
C ASP A 55 -29.22 13.07 -5.30
N THR A 56 -29.79 12.41 -6.32
CA THR A 56 -30.04 13.02 -7.61
C THR A 56 -31.52 12.86 -7.98
N ILE A 57 -32.17 13.99 -8.20
CA ILE A 57 -33.61 14.07 -8.48
C ILE A 57 -33.81 14.35 -9.98
N THR A 58 -34.65 13.59 -10.66
CA THR A 58 -35.06 13.90 -12.01
C THR A 58 -36.24 14.86 -12.00
N ILE A 59 -36.10 16.03 -12.63
CA ILE A 59 -37.11 17.08 -12.68
C ILE A 59 -37.91 16.93 -13.99
N ASN A 60 -39.16 16.52 -13.83
CA ASN A 60 -40.07 16.32 -14.96
C ASN A 60 -41.08 17.47 -15.11
N ASN A 61 -41.22 18.33 -14.11
CA ASN A 61 -42.11 19.49 -14.15
C ASN A 61 -41.56 20.61 -13.21
N LEU A 62 -42.06 21.82 -13.34
CA LEU A 62 -41.63 23.01 -12.59
C LEU A 62 -42.47 23.29 -11.31
N LYS A 63 -43.07 22.28 -10.73
CA LYS A 63 -43.74 22.42 -9.46
C LYS A 63 -42.77 22.45 -8.32
N PRO A 64 -43.09 23.11 -7.20
CA PRO A 64 -42.27 23.01 -5.98
C PRO A 64 -42.05 21.58 -5.57
N ILE A 65 -40.79 21.23 -5.28
CA ILE A 65 -40.37 19.88 -4.88
C ILE A 65 -40.02 19.86 -3.40
N HIS A 66 -40.44 18.83 -2.70
CA HIS A 66 -39.98 18.49 -1.37
C HIS A 66 -39.09 17.25 -1.49
N HIS A 67 -37.83 17.40 -1.09
CA HIS A 67 -36.89 16.27 -1.15
C HIS A 67 -36.30 16.01 0.22
N PHE A 68 -36.21 14.75 0.61
CA PHE A 68 -35.63 14.29 1.86
C PHE A 68 -34.28 13.69 1.61
N ILE A 69 -33.24 14.22 2.26
CA ILE A 69 -31.90 13.65 2.26
C ILE A 69 -31.69 12.79 3.50
N THR A 70 -30.89 11.75 3.38
CA THR A 70 -30.64 10.77 4.44
C THR A 70 -29.24 10.98 4.97
N GLU A 71 -29.08 11.11 6.28
CA GLU A 71 -27.77 11.12 6.91
C GLU A 71 -26.97 9.87 6.55
N SER A 72 -25.71 10.04 6.26
CA SER A 72 -24.83 8.93 5.91
C SER A 72 -24.45 8.02 7.10
N ASN A 73 -24.76 8.47 8.34
CA ASN A 73 -24.36 7.82 9.59
C ASN A 73 -25.51 7.36 10.48
N THR A 74 -26.79 7.49 10.08
CA THR A 74 -27.90 6.91 10.84
C THR A 74 -28.43 5.69 10.11
N LEU A 75 -27.80 4.55 10.32
CA LEU A 75 -28.40 3.24 10.12
C LEU A 75 -29.44 3.00 11.21
N LYS A 76 -30.69 3.41 10.98
CA LYS A 76 -31.87 2.71 11.51
C LYS A 76 -32.70 2.24 10.34
N GLU A 77 -32.46 1.01 10.02
CA GLU A 77 -33.33 -0.04 9.51
C GLU A 77 -34.31 0.27 8.36
N VAL A 78 -33.77 0.29 7.14
CA VAL A 78 -34.27 -0.64 6.12
C VAL A 78 -33.04 -1.37 5.59
N SER A 79 -32.86 -2.63 5.98
CA SER A 79 -31.75 -3.44 5.54
C SER A 79 -31.93 -3.83 4.08
N VAL A 80 -31.62 -2.92 3.16
CA VAL A 80 -31.06 -3.35 1.89
C VAL A 80 -29.60 -3.71 2.20
N ASN A 81 -29.37 -4.96 2.57
CA ASN A 81 -28.04 -5.51 2.78
C ASN A 81 -27.29 -5.58 1.44
N ALA A 82 -26.96 -4.43 0.88
CA ALA A 82 -25.90 -4.34 -0.12
C ALA A 82 -24.57 -4.34 0.68
N LYS A 83 -24.11 -5.51 1.10
CA LYS A 83 -22.76 -5.68 1.63
C LYS A 83 -21.80 -5.12 0.59
N LYS A 84 -21.05 -4.08 0.94
CA LYS A 84 -19.95 -3.59 0.08
C LYS A 84 -18.98 -4.75 -0.09
N SER A 85 -18.55 -5.02 -1.34
CA SER A 85 -17.52 -6.03 -1.57
C SER A 85 -16.26 -5.65 -0.79
N ALA A 86 -15.62 -6.62 -0.16
CA ALA A 86 -14.38 -6.42 0.60
C ALA A 86 -13.25 -5.85 -0.27
N THR A 87 -13.24 -6.18 -1.55
CA THR A 87 -12.43 -5.55 -2.60
C THR A 87 -13.35 -4.92 -3.65
N GLN A 88 -13.09 -3.67 -4.00
CA GLN A 88 -13.89 -2.90 -4.94
C GLN A 88 -13.02 -2.41 -6.10
N LYS A 89 -13.44 -2.71 -7.32
CA LYS A 89 -12.87 -2.14 -8.54
C LYS A 89 -13.72 -0.94 -8.97
N SER A 90 -13.06 0.17 -9.26
CA SER A 90 -13.79 1.37 -9.73
C SER A 90 -14.28 1.16 -11.15
N TYR A 91 -15.55 1.42 -11.41
CA TYR A 91 -16.13 1.48 -12.77
C TYR A 91 -16.10 2.90 -13.35
N LEU A 92 -15.93 3.91 -12.51
CA LEU A 92 -16.13 5.32 -12.88
C LEU A 92 -14.83 6.09 -13.08
N GLN A 93 -13.75 5.70 -12.40
CA GLN A 93 -12.49 6.45 -12.47
C GLN A 93 -11.68 6.07 -13.71
N ALA A 94 -11.00 7.07 -14.31
CA ALA A 94 -10.09 6.86 -15.42
C ALA A 94 -8.88 6.00 -15.02
N GLN A 95 -8.39 6.15 -13.79
CA GLN A 95 -7.32 5.33 -13.23
C GLN A 95 -7.80 3.91 -12.91
N ASN A 96 -6.94 2.91 -13.10
CA ASN A 96 -7.22 1.53 -12.70
C ASN A 96 -7.03 1.39 -11.19
N LEU A 97 -8.10 1.69 -10.44
CA LEU A 97 -8.11 1.73 -8.99
C LEU A 97 -8.83 0.51 -8.41
N VAL A 98 -8.16 -0.15 -7.49
CA VAL A 98 -8.70 -1.21 -6.62
C VAL A 98 -8.67 -0.72 -5.18
N THR A 99 -9.80 -0.76 -4.48
CA THR A 99 -9.88 -0.44 -3.05
C THR A 99 -10.11 -1.71 -2.24
N ILE A 100 -9.26 -1.96 -1.28
CA ILE A 100 -9.35 -3.04 -0.29
C ILE A 100 -9.82 -2.40 1.02
N ASN A 101 -10.91 -2.86 1.59
CA ASN A 101 -11.42 -2.35 2.87
C ASN A 101 -10.95 -3.22 4.05
N SER A 102 -11.25 -2.78 5.28
CA SER A 102 -10.89 -3.49 6.51
C SER A 102 -11.45 -4.93 6.58
N GLU A 103 -12.57 -5.24 5.94
CA GLU A 103 -13.11 -6.61 5.91
C GLU A 103 -12.19 -7.57 5.14
N GLU A 104 -11.56 -7.13 4.05
CA GLU A 104 -10.56 -7.92 3.33
C GLU A 104 -9.29 -8.09 4.18
N LEU A 105 -8.84 -7.00 4.83
CA LEU A 105 -7.65 -7.02 5.68
C LEU A 105 -7.79 -7.96 6.88
N LEU A 106 -9.00 -8.21 7.35
CA LEU A 106 -9.29 -9.09 8.49
C LEU A 106 -9.48 -10.57 8.11
N LYS A 107 -9.40 -10.94 6.81
CA LYS A 107 -9.50 -12.33 6.35
C LYS A 107 -8.28 -13.18 6.67
N ALA A 108 -7.15 -12.55 6.93
CA ALA A 108 -5.96 -13.17 7.50
C ALA A 108 -5.59 -12.42 8.79
N ALA A 109 -4.69 -12.97 9.57
CA ALA A 109 -4.12 -12.23 10.71
C ALA A 109 -3.13 -11.19 10.20
N CYS A 110 -3.66 -10.11 9.59
CA CYS A 110 -2.85 -9.01 9.08
C CYS A 110 -2.34 -8.18 10.25
N CYS A 111 -1.15 -8.52 10.71
CA CYS A 111 -0.52 -7.83 11.82
C CYS A 111 0.11 -6.49 11.41
N ASN A 112 0.50 -6.37 10.13
CA ASN A 112 1.07 -5.16 9.57
C ASN A 112 0.70 -4.98 8.08
N LEU A 113 1.11 -3.86 7.49
CA LEU A 113 0.75 -3.52 6.11
C LEU A 113 1.32 -4.52 5.08
N SER A 114 2.50 -5.13 5.31
CA SER A 114 3.07 -6.11 4.36
C SER A 114 2.23 -7.38 4.26
N GLU A 115 1.71 -7.86 5.38
CA GLU A 115 0.86 -9.05 5.46
C GLU A 115 -0.55 -8.79 4.91
N SER A 116 -1.00 -7.53 4.93
CA SER A 116 -2.31 -7.11 4.42
C SER A 116 -2.53 -7.41 2.94
N PHE A 117 -1.48 -7.63 2.17
CA PHE A 117 -1.56 -7.91 0.73
C PHE A 117 -1.67 -9.39 0.38
N GLU A 118 -1.47 -10.32 1.32
CA GLU A 118 -1.43 -11.76 1.03
C GLU A 118 -2.77 -12.35 0.59
N THR A 119 -3.88 -11.72 0.94
CA THR A 119 -5.23 -12.15 0.57
C THR A 119 -5.76 -11.51 -0.71
N ASN A 120 -4.96 -10.64 -1.35
CA ASN A 120 -5.39 -9.91 -2.55
C ASN A 120 -4.41 -10.08 -3.72
N PRO A 121 -4.89 -10.45 -4.92
CA PRO A 121 -4.03 -10.69 -6.07
C PRO A 121 -3.50 -9.42 -6.74
N SER A 122 -3.82 -8.21 -6.29
CA SER A 122 -3.33 -6.98 -6.92
C SER A 122 -1.84 -6.75 -6.67
N ILE A 123 -1.33 -7.28 -5.56
CA ILE A 123 0.06 -7.15 -5.12
C ILE A 123 0.61 -8.52 -4.77
N ASP A 124 1.83 -8.81 -5.14
CA ASP A 124 2.54 -10.01 -4.72
C ASP A 124 3.41 -9.72 -3.51
N VAL A 125 3.53 -10.69 -2.63
CA VAL A 125 4.39 -10.65 -1.46
C VAL A 125 5.45 -11.74 -1.58
N ASN A 126 6.71 -11.38 -1.37
CA ASN A 126 7.86 -12.27 -1.38
C ASN A 126 8.73 -12.02 -0.16
N PHE A 127 9.55 -12.98 0.24
CA PHE A 127 10.58 -12.77 1.26
C PHE A 127 11.77 -12.03 0.66
N SER A 128 12.41 -11.14 1.44
CA SER A 128 13.61 -10.42 1.01
C SER A 128 14.89 -11.21 1.24
N ASP A 129 14.94 -11.95 2.34
CA ASP A 129 16.11 -12.74 2.78
C ASP A 129 15.69 -13.83 3.76
N ALA A 130 16.66 -14.69 4.14
CA ALA A 130 16.45 -15.83 5.02
C ALA A 130 16.39 -15.47 6.52
N LEU A 131 16.81 -14.27 6.91
CA LEU A 131 17.06 -13.94 8.31
C LEU A 131 16.02 -12.99 8.88
N THR A 132 15.79 -11.85 8.19
CA THR A 132 14.99 -10.76 8.76
C THR A 132 13.49 -11.03 8.79
N GLY A 133 13.02 -12.04 8.08
CA GLY A 133 11.59 -12.33 7.91
C GLY A 133 10.83 -11.22 7.19
N THR A 134 11.55 -10.28 6.58
CA THR A 134 10.98 -9.11 5.91
C THR A 134 10.32 -9.54 4.61
N LYS A 135 9.10 -9.03 4.40
CA LYS A 135 8.34 -9.25 3.18
C LYS A 135 8.44 -8.04 2.28
N GLN A 136 8.81 -8.28 1.03
CA GLN A 136 8.86 -7.28 -0.02
C GLN A 136 7.62 -7.42 -0.91
N ILE A 137 7.01 -6.30 -1.26
CA ILE A 137 5.87 -6.29 -2.18
C ILE A 137 6.32 -6.05 -3.63
N GLN A 138 5.55 -6.62 -4.55
CA GLN A 138 5.73 -6.44 -5.99
C GLN A 138 4.39 -6.10 -6.65
N MET A 139 4.44 -5.21 -7.62
CA MET A 139 3.32 -4.90 -8.49
C MET A 139 3.80 -4.73 -9.93
N LEU A 140 3.09 -5.34 -10.88
CA LEU A 140 3.43 -5.31 -12.31
C LEU A 140 4.85 -5.83 -12.63
N GLY A 141 5.37 -6.77 -11.82
CA GLY A 141 6.70 -7.35 -11.96
C GLY A 141 7.83 -6.52 -11.33
N LEU A 142 7.53 -5.37 -10.74
CA LEU A 142 8.51 -4.48 -10.11
C LEU A 142 8.33 -4.44 -8.59
N THR A 143 9.43 -4.30 -7.86
CA THR A 143 9.49 -4.29 -6.39
C THR A 143 9.09 -2.94 -5.78
N SER A 144 8.91 -2.88 -4.47
CA SER A 144 8.43 -1.71 -3.73
C SER A 144 9.15 -0.39 -4.01
N PRO A 145 10.47 -0.32 -4.30
CA PRO A 145 11.12 0.94 -4.66
C PRO A 145 10.51 1.66 -5.88
N TYR A 146 9.87 0.93 -6.79
CA TYR A 146 9.19 1.51 -7.97
C TYR A 146 7.73 1.87 -7.73
N LEU A 147 7.23 1.68 -6.50
CA LEU A 147 5.87 2.02 -6.06
C LEU A 147 5.92 3.27 -5.19
N LEU A 148 5.03 4.22 -5.46
CA LEU A 148 4.80 5.29 -4.51
C LEU A 148 3.85 4.80 -3.41
N ILE A 149 4.37 4.59 -2.21
CA ILE A 149 3.60 4.14 -1.06
C ILE A 149 3.33 5.33 -0.15
N THR A 150 2.05 5.65 0.02
CA THR A 150 1.58 6.78 0.80
C THR A 150 0.70 6.32 1.95
N GLN A 151 0.70 7.10 3.01
CA GLN A 151 -0.26 7.01 4.09
C GLN A 151 -1.10 8.28 4.09
N GLU A 152 -2.40 8.15 3.83
CA GLU A 152 -3.31 9.28 3.67
C GLU A 152 -2.81 10.32 2.63
N ASN A 153 -2.31 9.83 1.49
CA ASN A 153 -1.72 10.62 0.40
C ASN A 153 -0.44 11.41 0.75
N ILE A 154 0.22 11.10 1.86
CA ILE A 154 1.55 11.60 2.22
C ILE A 154 2.56 10.48 1.96
N PRO A 155 3.65 10.70 1.18
CA PRO A 155 4.69 9.71 0.99
C PRO A 155 5.28 9.25 2.33
N SER A 156 5.30 7.94 2.59
CA SER A 156 5.66 7.41 3.91
C SER A 156 6.76 6.35 3.86
N ILE A 157 6.69 5.39 2.95
CA ILE A 157 7.68 4.31 2.82
C ILE A 157 8.63 4.66 1.68
N ARG A 158 9.71 5.38 2.01
CA ARG A 158 10.75 5.83 1.10
C ARG A 158 12.08 6.04 1.85
N GLY A 159 13.19 6.15 1.11
CA GLY A 159 14.50 6.37 1.71
C GLY A 159 14.88 5.28 2.72
N ALA A 160 15.29 5.65 3.92
CA ALA A 160 15.68 4.72 4.99
C ALA A 160 14.59 3.72 5.39
N ALA A 161 13.31 4.09 5.26
CA ALA A 161 12.20 3.21 5.60
C ALA A 161 11.88 2.15 4.52
N GLN A 162 12.58 2.11 3.40
CA GLN A 162 12.22 1.27 2.25
C GLN A 162 12.25 -0.23 2.57
N ALA A 163 13.23 -0.71 3.35
CA ALA A 163 13.34 -2.13 3.67
C ALA A 163 12.24 -2.60 4.64
N PHE A 164 12.02 -1.88 5.73
CA PHE A 164 11.18 -2.35 6.85
C PHE A 164 9.88 -1.56 7.03
N GLY A 165 9.69 -0.46 6.33
CA GLY A 165 8.57 0.48 6.55
C GLY A 165 7.18 -0.13 6.41
N LEU A 166 7.01 -1.20 5.63
CA LEU A 166 5.74 -1.93 5.54
C LEU A 166 5.35 -2.61 6.87
N THR A 167 6.31 -2.89 7.76
CA THR A 167 6.04 -3.48 9.09
C THR A 167 5.73 -2.43 10.16
N PHE A 168 5.88 -1.13 9.85
CA PHE A 168 5.71 -0.05 10.81
C PHE A 168 4.24 0.36 11.01
N THR A 169 3.35 0.00 10.07
CA THR A 169 1.93 0.32 10.18
C THR A 169 1.14 -0.94 10.55
N PRO A 170 0.55 -1.01 11.75
CA PRO A 170 -0.31 -2.11 12.14
C PRO A 170 -1.54 -2.21 11.24
N GLY A 171 -1.88 -3.43 10.81
CA GLY A 171 -3.02 -3.66 9.91
C GLY A 171 -4.36 -3.22 10.48
N THR A 172 -4.50 -3.28 11.80
CA THR A 172 -5.72 -2.83 12.52
C THR A 172 -5.92 -1.32 12.52
N TRP A 173 -4.89 -0.52 12.18
CA TRP A 173 -5.00 0.93 12.04
C TRP A 173 -5.43 1.36 10.65
N VAL A 174 -5.49 0.42 9.69
CA VAL A 174 -5.83 0.70 8.30
C VAL A 174 -7.33 0.51 8.05
N GLU A 175 -8.01 1.58 7.62
CA GLU A 175 -9.41 1.57 7.20
C GLU A 175 -9.57 0.98 5.80
N SER A 176 -8.67 1.38 4.89
CA SER A 176 -8.67 0.89 3.51
C SER A 176 -7.31 1.08 2.84
N ILE A 177 -7.05 0.28 1.82
CA ILE A 177 -5.89 0.41 0.95
C ILE A 177 -6.39 0.67 -0.47
N GLN A 178 -5.88 1.72 -1.09
CA GLN A 178 -6.15 2.08 -2.48
C GLN A 178 -4.93 1.73 -3.33
N ILE A 179 -5.12 0.88 -4.33
CA ILE A 179 -4.06 0.41 -5.23
C ILE A 179 -4.37 0.95 -6.63
N THR A 180 -3.52 1.83 -7.13
CA THR A 180 -3.58 2.33 -8.50
C THR A 180 -2.50 1.64 -9.32
N LYS A 181 -2.90 0.86 -10.33
CA LYS A 181 -1.97 0.21 -11.27
C LYS A 181 -1.53 1.20 -12.34
N GLY A 182 -0.24 1.17 -12.70
CA GLY A 182 0.37 2.11 -13.64
C GLY A 182 0.86 3.39 -12.96
N ALA A 183 1.19 4.43 -13.73
CA ALA A 183 1.91 5.61 -13.24
C ALA A 183 1.16 6.46 -12.17
N GLY A 184 -0.14 6.28 -12.01
CA GLY A 184 -0.97 6.98 -11.00
C GLY A 184 -1.17 8.47 -11.29
N SER A 185 -1.48 9.26 -10.26
CA SER A 185 -1.69 10.72 -10.36
C SER A 185 -0.38 11.50 -10.21
N VAL A 186 -0.27 12.67 -10.86
CA VAL A 186 0.87 13.59 -10.73
C VAL A 186 0.91 14.34 -9.39
N ILE A 187 -0.20 14.33 -8.65
CA ILE A 187 -0.40 15.11 -7.42
C ILE A 187 0.56 14.67 -6.30
N ASN A 188 0.72 13.35 -6.15
CA ASN A 188 1.43 12.75 -5.01
C ASN A 188 2.95 12.64 -5.20
N GLY A 189 3.50 13.12 -6.32
CA GLY A 189 4.93 13.12 -6.57
C GLY A 189 5.34 12.50 -7.91
N PHE A 190 6.63 12.51 -8.15
CA PHE A 190 7.26 12.05 -9.39
C PHE A 190 7.79 10.62 -9.33
N GLU A 191 7.90 10.02 -8.14
CA GLU A 191 8.59 8.74 -7.91
C GLU A 191 7.79 7.50 -8.33
N SER A 192 6.48 7.63 -8.62
CA SER A 192 5.65 6.50 -9.06
C SER A 192 6.00 6.04 -10.47
N ILE A 193 6.53 4.84 -10.61
CA ILE A 193 6.86 4.20 -11.89
C ILE A 193 5.82 3.13 -12.25
N SER A 194 5.60 2.14 -11.37
CA SER A 194 4.70 1.02 -11.65
C SER A 194 3.35 1.13 -10.96
N GLY A 195 3.21 2.01 -9.97
CA GLY A 195 1.94 2.24 -9.30
C GLY A 195 1.99 3.05 -8.03
N GLN A 196 0.79 3.27 -7.48
CA GLN A 196 0.63 3.95 -6.20
C GLN A 196 -0.20 3.10 -5.25
N ILE A 197 0.22 3.05 -4.00
CA ILE A 197 -0.51 2.42 -2.90
C ILE A 197 -0.76 3.50 -1.86
N ASN A 198 -2.02 3.72 -1.49
CA ASN A 198 -2.39 4.64 -0.43
C ASN A 198 -3.11 3.89 0.69
N ALA A 199 -2.55 3.89 1.89
CA ALA A 199 -3.20 3.39 3.09
C ALA A 199 -3.96 4.53 3.79
N GLU A 200 -5.28 4.42 3.87
CA GLU A 200 -6.10 5.29 4.69
C GLU A 200 -6.20 4.73 6.10
N LEU A 201 -5.89 5.54 7.09
CA LEU A 201 -6.01 5.15 8.49
C LEU A 201 -7.42 5.36 9.03
N VAL A 202 -7.81 4.56 10.02
CA VAL A 202 -9.05 4.74 10.78
C VAL A 202 -9.13 6.14 11.37
N LYS A 203 -10.31 6.74 11.33
CA LYS A 203 -10.53 8.14 11.74
C LYS A 203 -11.28 8.21 13.08
N PRO A 204 -10.82 9.03 14.05
CA PRO A 204 -11.46 9.13 15.39
C PRO A 204 -12.96 9.37 15.36
N SER A 205 -13.46 10.04 14.30
CA SER A 205 -14.89 10.35 14.16
C SER A 205 -15.78 9.20 13.72
N ARG A 206 -15.20 8.15 13.13
CA ARG A 206 -15.94 7.04 12.46
C ARG A 206 -15.61 5.68 13.01
N ASP A 207 -14.56 5.58 13.79
CA ASP A 207 -14.08 4.35 14.36
C ASP A 207 -14.71 4.09 15.74
N HIS A 208 -14.54 2.88 16.26
CA HIS A 208 -15.02 2.46 17.58
C HIS A 208 -14.43 3.35 18.69
N LYS A 209 -15.19 3.65 19.73
CA LYS A 209 -14.68 4.36 20.92
C LYS A 209 -13.53 3.59 21.57
N PHE A 210 -13.65 2.27 21.59
CA PHE A 210 -12.60 1.39 22.05
C PHE A 210 -12.47 0.17 21.15
N PHE A 211 -11.26 -0.18 20.82
CA PHE A 211 -10.90 -1.40 20.08
C PHE A 211 -9.73 -2.10 20.74
N LEU A 212 -9.81 -3.41 20.83
CA LEU A 212 -8.76 -4.29 21.30
C LEU A 212 -8.63 -5.49 20.37
N ASN A 213 -7.41 -5.79 19.93
CA ASN A 213 -7.06 -7.03 19.24
C ASN A 213 -5.85 -7.66 19.92
N ALA A 214 -6.00 -8.88 20.43
CA ALA A 214 -4.91 -9.69 20.95
C ALA A 214 -4.69 -10.88 20.01
N TYR A 215 -3.43 -11.16 19.70
CA TYR A 215 -3.01 -12.18 18.74
C TYR A 215 -1.85 -12.99 19.31
N GLY A 216 -1.83 -14.30 19.04
CA GLY A 216 -0.73 -15.19 19.36
C GLY A 216 -0.56 -16.27 18.29
N ALA A 217 0.69 -16.60 17.95
CA ALA A 217 1.05 -17.61 16.98
C ALA A 217 2.06 -18.61 17.52
N LEU A 218 2.00 -19.86 17.04
CA LEU A 218 2.94 -20.92 17.42
C LEU A 218 4.38 -20.64 16.96
N GLY A 219 4.57 -19.70 16.00
CA GLY A 219 5.87 -19.15 15.63
C GLY A 219 6.45 -18.15 16.65
N GLY A 220 5.90 -18.13 17.89
CA GLY A 220 6.40 -17.34 19.01
C GLY A 220 6.01 -15.85 18.99
N ARG A 221 5.15 -15.41 18.06
CA ARG A 221 4.72 -14.00 17.93
C ARG A 221 3.50 -13.73 18.80
N LEU A 222 3.60 -12.70 19.64
CA LEU A 222 2.49 -12.16 20.42
C LEU A 222 2.29 -10.70 20.05
N GLU A 223 1.02 -10.28 19.89
CA GLU A 223 0.67 -8.90 19.57
C GLU A 223 -0.53 -8.40 20.35
N LEU A 224 -0.46 -7.13 20.67
CA LEU A 224 -1.58 -6.37 21.25
C LEU A 224 -1.77 -5.08 20.47
N ASN A 225 -2.98 -4.88 19.97
CA ASN A 225 -3.41 -3.62 19.34
C ASN A 225 -4.58 -3.07 20.12
N THR A 226 -4.51 -1.81 20.49
CA THR A 226 -5.63 -1.12 21.14
C THR A 226 -5.71 0.31 20.67
N HIS A 227 -6.92 0.81 20.56
CA HIS A 227 -7.12 2.24 20.37
C HIS A 227 -8.39 2.73 21.08
N PHE A 228 -8.34 3.99 21.44
CA PHE A 228 -9.40 4.70 22.12
C PHE A 228 -9.66 6.02 21.42
N ASN A 229 -10.93 6.24 21.02
CA ASN A 229 -11.37 7.44 20.32
C ASN A 229 -12.37 8.20 21.21
N GLN A 230 -12.22 9.52 21.25
CA GLN A 230 -13.06 10.39 22.08
C GLN A 230 -13.45 11.66 21.32
N LYS A 231 -14.74 12.03 21.45
CA LYS A 231 -15.23 13.35 21.09
C LYS A 231 -14.84 14.34 22.18
N VAL A 232 -14.04 15.35 21.84
CA VAL A 232 -13.57 16.40 22.76
C VAL A 232 -14.56 17.58 22.76
N SER A 233 -15.08 17.92 21.56
CA SER A 233 -16.13 18.92 21.37
C SER A 233 -16.93 18.58 20.10
N ASP A 234 -17.92 19.39 19.74
CA ASP A 234 -18.70 19.15 18.51
C ASP A 234 -17.85 19.17 17.23
N LYS A 235 -16.73 19.87 17.24
CA LYS A 235 -15.83 20.01 16.10
C LYS A 235 -14.53 19.22 16.24
N TRP A 236 -14.11 18.86 17.46
CA TRP A 236 -12.85 18.20 17.73
C TRP A 236 -13.04 16.78 18.24
N GLN A 237 -12.27 15.86 17.68
CA GLN A 237 -12.17 14.46 18.07
C GLN A 237 -10.71 14.05 18.13
N THR A 238 -10.38 13.12 19.03
CA THR A 238 -9.03 12.59 19.17
C THR A 238 -9.06 11.08 19.34
N GLY A 239 -7.95 10.44 18.98
CA GLY A 239 -7.73 9.03 19.19
C GLY A 239 -6.29 8.73 19.60
N ILE A 240 -6.11 7.77 20.48
CA ILE A 240 -4.82 7.20 20.86
C ILE A 240 -4.80 5.75 20.40
N TYR A 241 -3.76 5.37 19.68
CA TYR A 241 -3.55 4.06 19.08
C TYR A 241 -2.24 3.49 19.59
N VAL A 242 -2.26 2.28 20.11
CA VAL A 242 -1.08 1.60 20.65
C VAL A 242 -0.99 0.21 20.04
N HIS A 243 0.19 -0.14 19.57
CA HIS A 243 0.53 -1.48 19.11
C HIS A 243 1.82 -1.94 19.77
N GLY A 244 1.83 -3.17 20.23
CA GLY A 244 3.02 -3.85 20.69
C GLY A 244 3.11 -5.24 20.09
N ASN A 245 4.32 -5.63 19.71
CA ASN A 245 4.61 -7.00 19.27
C ASN A 245 5.88 -7.50 19.91
N HIS A 246 5.89 -8.80 20.20
CA HIS A 246 7.04 -9.49 20.78
C HIS A 246 7.17 -10.89 20.21
N ARG A 247 8.41 -11.28 19.86
CA ARG A 247 8.79 -12.65 19.53
C ARG A 247 10.10 -12.97 20.26
N GLY A 248 10.03 -13.88 21.24
CA GLY A 248 11.17 -14.27 22.06
C GLY A 248 11.61 -15.73 21.88
N GLU A 249 10.82 -16.55 21.16
CA GLU A 249 11.09 -17.97 20.97
C GLU A 249 12.06 -18.22 19.81
N LYS A 250 13.07 -19.07 20.06
CA LYS A 250 14.08 -19.46 19.08
C LYS A 250 13.67 -20.73 18.35
N PHE A 251 13.57 -20.68 17.04
CA PHE A 251 13.24 -21.83 16.16
C PHE A 251 14.32 -22.02 15.12
N ASP A 252 14.72 -23.28 14.91
CA ASP A 252 15.55 -23.77 13.82
C ASP A 252 14.97 -25.12 13.36
N LYS A 253 13.92 -25.07 12.54
CA LYS A 253 13.18 -26.27 12.08
C LYS A 253 13.82 -26.91 10.85
N ASN A 254 14.76 -26.25 10.22
CA ASN A 254 15.51 -26.74 9.08
C ASN A 254 16.89 -27.29 9.46
N ASN A 255 17.32 -27.10 10.74
CA ASN A 255 18.58 -27.52 11.33
C ASN A 255 19.82 -26.95 10.61
N ASP A 256 19.76 -25.68 10.19
CA ASP A 256 20.90 -24.97 9.59
C ASP A 256 21.71 -24.17 10.62
N GLY A 257 21.29 -24.19 11.89
CA GLY A 257 21.94 -23.49 13.00
C GLY A 257 21.52 -22.03 13.14
N PHE A 258 20.65 -21.51 12.27
CA PHE A 258 20.15 -20.14 12.28
C PHE A 258 18.70 -20.06 12.74
N LEU A 259 18.29 -18.88 13.18
CA LEU A 259 16.90 -18.60 13.53
C LEU A 259 16.02 -18.57 12.26
N ASP A 260 14.98 -19.39 12.19
CA ASP A 260 13.97 -19.36 11.11
C ASP A 260 13.15 -18.06 11.09
N ASN A 261 13.02 -17.39 12.23
CA ASN A 261 12.34 -16.12 12.41
C ASN A 261 13.14 -15.20 13.30
N PRO A 262 13.14 -13.88 13.07
CA PRO A 262 13.81 -12.94 13.95
C PRO A 262 13.19 -12.94 15.35
N LEU A 263 14.00 -12.83 16.38
CA LEU A 263 13.53 -12.32 17.67
C LEU A 263 13.20 -10.84 17.49
N SER A 264 12.08 -10.37 18.03
CA SER A 264 11.65 -8.99 17.81
C SER A 264 10.90 -8.39 18.99
N LYS A 265 11.05 -7.06 19.11
CA LYS A 265 10.26 -6.22 20.01
C LYS A 265 9.89 -4.97 19.25
N GLN A 266 8.60 -4.63 19.22
CA GLN A 266 8.16 -3.40 18.60
C GLN A 266 7.11 -2.72 19.45
N ILE A 267 7.19 -1.41 19.55
CA ILE A 267 6.14 -0.55 20.10
C ILE A 267 5.83 0.57 19.12
N ASN A 268 4.54 0.78 18.88
CA ASN A 268 4.00 1.85 18.07
C ASN A 268 2.98 2.63 18.90
N VAL A 269 3.10 3.94 18.92
CA VAL A 269 2.13 4.83 19.57
C VAL A 269 1.77 5.96 18.61
N MET A 270 0.48 6.13 18.34
CA MET A 270 0.00 7.22 17.50
C MET A 270 -1.12 7.98 18.20
N ASN A 271 -1.04 9.30 18.18
CA ASN A 271 -2.14 10.19 18.59
C ASN A 271 -2.65 10.95 17.37
N ARG A 272 -3.97 10.88 17.16
CA ARG A 272 -4.66 11.53 16.04
C ARG A 272 -5.65 12.55 16.55
N TRP A 273 -5.68 13.71 15.89
CA TRP A 273 -6.67 14.75 16.08
C TRP A 273 -7.40 15.01 14.78
N GLN A 274 -8.71 15.18 14.89
CA GLN A 274 -9.56 15.55 13.77
C GLN A 274 -10.40 16.76 14.16
N TYR A 275 -10.37 17.78 13.30
CA TYR A 275 -11.27 18.92 13.35
C TYR A 275 -12.19 18.90 12.15
N THR A 276 -13.48 19.12 12.36
CA THR A 276 -14.47 19.22 11.29
C THR A 276 -15.45 20.32 11.60
N ASP A 277 -15.56 21.29 10.71
CA ASP A 277 -16.55 22.35 10.74
C ASP A 277 -17.25 22.40 9.38
N ALA A 278 -18.34 21.65 9.27
CA ALA A 278 -19.07 21.50 8.01
C ALA A 278 -19.72 22.81 7.56
N GLU A 279 -20.18 23.66 8.50
CA GLU A 279 -20.80 24.95 8.20
C GLU A 279 -19.80 25.92 7.56
N LYS A 280 -18.58 25.94 8.08
CA LYS A 280 -17.50 26.82 7.59
C LYS A 280 -16.61 26.15 6.53
N GLY A 281 -16.87 24.89 6.19
CA GLY A 281 -16.12 24.14 5.17
C GLY A 281 -14.72 23.68 5.59
N TRP A 282 -14.36 23.70 6.88
CA TRP A 282 -13.03 23.32 7.35
C TRP A 282 -12.95 21.87 7.80
N VAL A 283 -11.87 21.21 7.38
CA VAL A 283 -11.50 19.88 7.88
C VAL A 283 -10.00 19.83 8.12
N SER A 284 -9.58 19.27 9.24
CA SER A 284 -8.16 19.14 9.56
C SER A 284 -7.88 17.81 10.25
N PHE A 285 -6.69 17.26 9.98
CA PHE A 285 -6.13 16.09 10.67
C PHE A 285 -4.71 16.40 11.11
N ILE A 286 -4.39 16.07 12.36
CA ILE A 286 -3.06 16.19 12.92
C ILE A 286 -2.69 14.84 13.51
N ASN A 287 -1.51 14.31 13.19
CA ASN A 287 -1.04 13.03 13.68
C ASN A 287 0.36 13.18 14.29
N PHE A 288 0.60 12.46 15.38
CA PHE A 288 1.90 12.23 15.99
C PHE A 288 2.08 10.73 16.12
N HIS A 289 3.19 10.21 15.63
CA HIS A 289 3.46 8.78 15.61
C HIS A 289 4.91 8.53 16.06
N TYR A 290 5.09 7.58 16.96
CA TYR A 290 6.39 7.10 17.42
C TYR A 290 6.46 5.58 17.29
N LEU A 291 7.59 5.11 16.78
CA LEU A 291 7.93 3.69 16.62
C LEU A 291 9.31 3.43 17.22
N ASP A 292 9.42 2.32 17.94
CA ASP A 292 10.69 1.68 18.34
C ASP A 292 10.60 0.20 17.95
N ASP A 293 11.53 -0.29 17.11
CA ASP A 293 11.53 -1.63 16.53
C ASP A 293 12.95 -2.23 16.63
N ASP A 294 13.07 -3.35 17.31
CA ASP A 294 14.31 -4.07 17.53
C ASP A 294 14.17 -5.50 17.03
N LYS A 295 15.09 -5.92 16.16
CA LYS A 295 15.18 -7.26 15.59
C LYS A 295 16.56 -7.85 15.79
N GLN A 296 16.59 -9.10 16.23
CA GLN A 296 17.80 -9.91 16.33
C GLN A 296 17.66 -11.14 15.45
N VAL A 297 18.67 -11.42 14.65
CA VAL A 297 18.74 -12.58 13.74
C VAL A 297 20.14 -13.21 13.78
N GLY A 298 20.29 -14.41 13.23
CA GLY A 298 21.57 -15.08 13.13
C GLY A 298 21.56 -16.50 13.69
N GLN A 299 22.71 -17.00 14.07
CA GLN A 299 22.86 -18.34 14.66
C GLN A 299 22.13 -18.41 16.01
N ILE A 300 21.55 -19.57 16.31
CA ILE A 300 20.72 -19.78 17.53
C ILE A 300 21.42 -19.39 18.83
N GLY A 301 22.75 -19.59 18.91
CA GLY A 301 23.55 -19.24 20.08
C GLY A 301 23.93 -17.76 20.19
N PHE A 302 23.64 -16.95 19.18
CA PHE A 302 24.08 -15.56 19.12
C PHE A 302 23.49 -14.72 20.26
N ASN A 303 24.37 -13.93 20.91
CA ASN A 303 24.04 -12.95 21.93
C ASN A 303 24.64 -11.59 21.56
N PRO A 304 23.84 -10.55 21.28
CA PRO A 304 24.32 -9.23 20.86
C PRO A 304 25.32 -8.58 21.83
N ASP A 305 25.17 -8.82 23.15
CA ASP A 305 25.99 -8.19 24.16
C ASP A 305 27.45 -8.72 24.22
N THR A 306 27.65 -9.97 23.77
CA THR A 306 28.96 -10.64 23.84
C THR A 306 29.59 -10.94 22.48
N ASP A 307 28.77 -11.13 21.45
CA ASP A 307 29.21 -11.70 20.17
C ASP A 307 29.24 -10.69 19.02
N LYS A 308 28.78 -9.44 19.26
CA LYS A 308 28.88 -8.37 18.26
C LYS A 308 30.34 -8.17 17.84
N GLY A 309 30.62 -8.27 16.52
CA GLY A 309 31.96 -8.13 15.97
C GLY A 309 32.87 -9.35 16.17
N SER A 310 32.36 -10.45 16.76
CA SER A 310 33.05 -11.74 16.84
C SER A 310 33.05 -12.45 15.49
N THR A 311 34.07 -13.31 15.28
CA THR A 311 34.14 -14.26 14.15
C THR A 311 33.79 -15.68 14.58
N THR A 312 33.27 -15.87 15.81
CA THR A 312 32.93 -17.20 16.35
C THR A 312 31.48 -17.55 16.09
N ILE A 313 30.58 -16.60 16.32
CA ILE A 313 29.13 -16.75 16.12
C ILE A 313 28.64 -15.58 15.27
N TRP A 314 27.97 -15.89 14.17
CA TRP A 314 27.41 -14.89 13.27
C TRP A 314 26.04 -14.42 13.76
N GLY A 315 25.85 -13.12 13.81
CA GLY A 315 24.55 -12.53 14.13
C GLY A 315 24.39 -11.11 13.64
N SER A 316 23.18 -10.63 13.73
CA SER A 316 22.77 -9.29 13.32
C SER A 316 21.74 -8.73 14.26
N GLU A 317 21.81 -7.44 14.47
CA GLU A 317 20.80 -6.67 15.19
C GLU A 317 20.42 -5.44 14.35
N ILE A 318 19.13 -5.14 14.28
CA ILE A 318 18.57 -4.03 13.51
C ILE A 318 17.67 -3.25 14.47
N LYS A 319 18.10 -2.05 14.86
CA LYS A 319 17.35 -1.15 15.73
C LYS A 319 16.87 0.05 14.96
N SER A 320 15.56 0.22 14.87
CA SER A 320 14.94 1.33 14.18
C SER A 320 14.09 2.16 15.12
N LYS A 321 14.29 3.47 15.10
CA LYS A 321 13.45 4.45 15.79
C LYS A 321 12.90 5.43 14.77
N ARG A 322 11.59 5.69 14.85
CA ARG A 322 10.95 6.62 13.94
C ARG A 322 9.98 7.53 14.68
N PHE A 323 10.09 8.81 14.42
CA PHE A 323 9.10 9.81 14.81
C PHE A 323 8.52 10.45 13.57
N GLU A 324 7.20 10.57 13.54
CA GLU A 324 6.47 11.22 12.45
C GLU A 324 5.43 12.17 13.00
N THR A 325 5.29 13.30 12.34
CA THR A 325 4.15 14.19 12.56
C THR A 325 3.62 14.67 11.22
N SER A 326 2.30 14.79 11.12
CA SER A 326 1.67 15.32 9.91
C SER A 326 0.47 16.17 10.24
N ALA A 327 0.23 17.17 9.40
CA ALA A 327 -0.93 18.03 9.45
C ALA A 327 -1.55 18.14 8.06
N LYS A 328 -2.86 18.02 8.00
CA LYS A 328 -3.66 18.27 6.79
C LYS A 328 -4.70 19.31 7.12
N LEU A 329 -4.81 20.32 6.30
CA LEU A 329 -5.84 21.35 6.39
C LEU A 329 -6.58 21.40 5.05
N GLY A 330 -7.86 21.12 5.06
CA GLY A 330 -8.76 21.22 3.92
C GLY A 330 -9.80 22.29 4.13
N TYR A 331 -10.08 23.01 3.06
CA TYR A 331 -11.16 23.99 3.01
C TYR A 331 -12.02 23.75 1.77
N VAL A 332 -13.29 23.50 1.98
CA VAL A 332 -14.31 23.41 0.92
C VAL A 332 -15.09 24.72 0.94
N PHE A 333 -15.16 25.40 -0.19
CA PHE A 333 -15.89 26.68 -0.29
C PHE A 333 -17.40 26.41 -0.12
N PRO A 334 -18.06 26.93 0.91
CA PRO A 334 -19.47 26.61 1.18
C PRO A 334 -20.40 26.99 0.02
N ASP A 335 -20.13 28.14 -0.64
CA ASP A 335 -20.94 28.62 -1.76
C ASP A 335 -20.56 27.99 -3.11
N LEU A 336 -19.44 27.27 -3.17
CA LEU A 336 -18.88 26.67 -4.37
C LEU A 336 -18.42 25.22 -4.06
N PRO A 337 -19.35 24.26 -3.87
CA PRO A 337 -19.04 22.92 -3.33
C PRO A 337 -18.12 22.06 -4.21
N PHE A 338 -17.91 22.45 -5.46
CA PHE A 338 -16.96 21.85 -6.38
C PHE A 338 -15.53 22.46 -6.29
N GLN A 339 -15.35 23.48 -5.46
CA GLN A 339 -14.07 24.15 -5.25
C GLN A 339 -13.55 23.85 -3.85
N SER A 340 -12.29 23.48 -3.79
CA SER A 340 -11.63 23.21 -2.50
C SER A 340 -10.13 23.45 -2.60
N MET A 341 -9.52 23.73 -1.46
CA MET A 341 -8.07 23.77 -1.32
C MET A 341 -7.61 22.93 -0.13
N GLY A 342 -6.39 22.45 -0.21
CA GLY A 342 -5.80 21.64 0.84
C GLY A 342 -4.32 21.90 0.99
N LEU A 343 -3.86 21.88 2.22
CA LEU A 343 -2.45 21.92 2.56
C LEU A 343 -2.12 20.67 3.36
N GLN A 344 -1.06 19.98 2.96
CA GLN A 344 -0.48 18.87 3.70
C GLN A 344 0.94 19.25 4.10
N ALA A 345 1.33 18.92 5.32
CA ALA A 345 2.70 19.05 5.78
C ALA A 345 3.04 17.82 6.65
N ALA A 346 4.21 17.24 6.47
CA ALA A 346 4.67 16.10 7.24
C ALA A 346 6.16 16.21 7.51
N TYR A 347 6.56 15.80 8.70
CA TYR A 347 7.95 15.62 9.09
C TYR A 347 8.15 14.22 9.62
N SER A 348 9.25 13.58 9.24
CA SER A 348 9.67 12.31 9.84
C SER A 348 11.17 12.32 10.11
N ASN A 349 11.55 11.67 11.20
CA ASN A 349 12.94 11.30 11.50
C ASN A 349 12.99 9.78 11.72
N HIS A 350 13.74 9.10 10.87
CA HIS A 350 13.98 7.66 10.93
C HIS A 350 15.46 7.44 11.19
N LYS A 351 15.78 6.78 12.30
CA LYS A 351 17.13 6.37 12.64
C LYS A 351 17.18 4.85 12.70
N GLN A 352 18.16 4.26 12.01
CA GLN A 352 18.44 2.83 12.06
C GLN A 352 19.92 2.62 12.32
N ASP A 353 20.23 1.85 13.36
CA ASP A 353 21.56 1.34 13.67
C ASP A 353 21.53 -0.18 13.45
N SER A 354 22.38 -0.72 12.57
CA SER A 354 22.34 -2.14 12.23
C SER A 354 23.71 -2.71 11.88
N TYR A 355 23.88 -4.01 12.16
CA TYR A 355 25.05 -4.75 11.72
C TYR A 355 24.66 -6.16 11.28
N PHE A 356 25.47 -6.74 10.40
CA PHE A 356 25.31 -8.06 9.82
C PHE A 356 26.67 -8.79 9.87
N GLY A 357 26.90 -9.57 10.93
CA GLY A 357 28.20 -10.11 11.22
C GLY A 357 29.24 -8.99 11.46
N LEU A 358 30.21 -8.85 10.54
CA LEU A 358 31.25 -7.81 10.62
C LEU A 358 30.96 -6.55 9.81
N ARG A 359 29.81 -6.49 9.12
CA ARG A 359 29.38 -5.33 8.33
C ARG A 359 28.42 -4.48 9.13
N GLU A 360 28.52 -3.15 9.00
CA GLU A 360 27.61 -2.22 9.66
C GLU A 360 26.92 -1.34 8.62
N TYR A 361 25.65 -1.04 8.88
CA TYR A 361 24.86 -0.11 8.10
C TYR A 361 24.00 0.74 9.03
N ASP A 362 24.37 2.01 9.12
CA ASP A 362 23.65 2.98 9.93
C ASP A 362 23.13 4.10 9.05
N ILE A 363 21.89 4.52 9.29
CA ILE A 363 21.26 5.58 8.53
C ILE A 363 20.33 6.41 9.40
N GLU A 364 20.48 7.74 9.33
CA GLU A 364 19.48 8.67 9.81
C GLU A 364 18.89 9.45 8.62
N HIS A 365 17.58 9.42 8.48
CA HIS A 365 16.85 10.08 7.43
C HIS A 365 15.80 11.01 8.01
N GLN A 366 16.02 12.31 7.85
CA GLN A 366 15.07 13.37 8.19
C GLN A 366 14.38 13.82 6.91
N SER A 367 13.06 13.79 6.91
CA SER A 367 12.25 14.15 5.74
C SER A 367 11.20 15.20 6.11
N PHE A 368 11.09 16.23 5.30
CA PHE A 368 9.98 17.18 5.33
C PHE A 368 9.28 17.20 3.98
N TYR A 369 7.97 17.04 4.00
CA TYR A 369 7.10 17.07 2.83
C TYR A 369 6.00 18.11 3.02
N SER A 370 5.74 18.91 2.00
CA SER A 370 4.58 19.82 1.94
C SER A 370 3.94 19.79 0.56
N ASN A 371 2.62 19.81 0.51
CA ASN A 371 1.86 19.82 -0.73
C ASN A 371 0.62 20.72 -0.58
N PHE A 372 0.53 21.75 -1.41
CA PHE A 372 -0.64 22.60 -1.57
C PHE A 372 -1.41 22.17 -2.79
N LEU A 373 -2.72 22.01 -2.65
CA LEU A 373 -3.64 21.54 -3.68
C LEU A 373 -4.83 22.48 -3.78
N PHE A 374 -5.16 22.88 -4.99
CA PHE A 374 -6.39 23.60 -5.34
C PHE A 374 -7.18 22.80 -6.38
N ASN A 375 -8.46 22.55 -6.09
CA ASN A 375 -9.39 21.87 -6.97
C ASN A 375 -10.50 22.81 -7.38
N SER A 376 -10.88 22.79 -8.67
CA SER A 376 -12.04 23.52 -9.18
C SER A 376 -12.52 22.92 -10.51
N ILE A 377 -13.45 23.60 -11.15
CA ILE A 377 -14.01 23.23 -12.45
C ILE A 377 -13.72 24.31 -13.50
N ILE A 378 -13.79 23.91 -14.78
CA ILE A 378 -13.69 24.82 -15.94
C ILE A 378 -15.04 24.76 -16.67
N GLY A 379 -15.84 25.81 -16.54
CA GLY A 379 -17.17 25.89 -17.17
C GLY A 379 -18.23 25.05 -16.45
N ASP A 380 -18.12 23.71 -16.49
CA ASP A 380 -19.08 22.82 -15.83
C ASP A 380 -18.39 21.65 -15.09
N THR A 381 -19.17 20.85 -14.36
CA THR A 381 -18.68 19.75 -13.52
C THR A 381 -18.11 18.55 -14.27
N ARG A 382 -18.19 18.51 -15.59
CA ARG A 382 -17.50 17.52 -16.44
C ARG A 382 -16.02 17.83 -16.57
N HIS A 383 -15.64 19.10 -16.46
CA HIS A 383 -14.29 19.62 -16.64
C HIS A 383 -13.72 20.03 -15.28
N LYS A 384 -12.99 19.15 -14.65
CA LYS A 384 -12.36 19.39 -13.35
C LYS A 384 -10.87 19.57 -13.51
N PHE A 385 -10.28 20.39 -12.66
CA PHE A 385 -8.83 20.46 -12.59
C PHE A 385 -8.34 20.50 -11.16
N LYS A 386 -7.11 20.04 -11.00
CA LYS A 386 -6.34 20.13 -9.76
C LYS A 386 -4.99 20.73 -10.10
N THR A 387 -4.56 21.69 -9.31
CA THR A 387 -3.24 22.30 -9.45
C THR A 387 -2.64 22.53 -8.07
N GLY A 388 -1.34 22.63 -8.02
CA GLY A 388 -0.68 22.86 -6.75
C GLY A 388 0.83 22.92 -6.83
N LEU A 389 1.41 23.08 -5.65
CA LEU A 389 2.85 23.16 -5.41
C LEU A 389 3.24 22.15 -4.36
N SER A 390 4.38 21.52 -4.53
CA SER A 390 4.94 20.62 -3.54
C SER A 390 6.38 20.98 -3.22
N PHE A 391 6.78 20.67 -2.01
CA PHE A 391 8.14 20.83 -1.52
C PHE A 391 8.53 19.55 -0.76
N THR A 392 9.73 19.03 -1.05
CA THR A 392 10.35 17.95 -0.29
C THR A 392 11.76 18.34 0.08
N TYR A 393 12.15 18.01 1.32
CA TYR A 393 13.50 18.11 1.81
C TYR A 393 13.85 16.81 2.54
N ASP A 394 14.92 16.16 2.13
CA ASP A 394 15.42 14.93 2.72
C ASP A 394 16.90 15.13 3.07
N LYS A 395 17.25 14.83 4.32
CA LYS A 395 18.62 14.77 4.80
C LYS A 395 18.94 13.33 5.14
N TYR A 396 20.01 12.82 4.56
CA TYR A 396 20.54 11.51 4.82
C TYR A 396 21.91 11.64 5.47
N ASP A 397 22.07 11.04 6.64
CA ASP A 397 23.36 10.73 7.27
C ASP A 397 23.49 9.21 7.21
N GLU A 398 24.31 8.68 6.27
CA GLU A 398 24.35 7.26 5.91
C GLU A 398 25.79 6.74 5.92
N MET A 399 26.05 5.72 6.76
CA MET A 399 27.35 5.08 6.94
C MET A 399 27.26 3.60 6.55
N VAL A 400 28.19 3.17 5.71
CA VAL A 400 28.37 1.78 5.27
C VAL A 400 29.78 1.31 5.62
N LYS A 401 29.86 0.27 6.45
CA LYS A 401 31.12 -0.38 6.77
C LYS A 401 31.13 -1.80 6.21
N THR A 402 32.02 -2.02 5.26
CA THR A 402 32.38 -3.34 4.76
C THR A 402 33.85 -3.53 5.03
N THR A 403 34.19 -4.29 6.07
CA THR A 403 35.55 -4.42 6.61
C THR A 403 36.60 -4.67 5.52
N PRO A 404 37.70 -3.88 5.39
CA PRO A 404 38.08 -2.78 6.29
C PRO A 404 37.54 -1.39 5.91
N GLN A 405 36.73 -1.24 4.85
CA GLN A 405 36.31 0.05 4.31
C GLN A 405 35.10 0.61 5.08
N VAL A 406 35.16 1.92 5.38
CA VAL A 406 34.03 2.72 5.90
C VAL A 406 33.77 3.83 4.88
N ASN A 407 32.53 3.96 4.44
CA ASN A 407 32.10 4.99 3.48
C ASN A 407 30.88 5.74 4.05
N ASP A 408 30.94 7.06 3.95
CA ASP A 408 29.85 7.95 4.31
C ASP A 408 29.17 8.46 3.03
N TYR A 409 27.84 8.34 2.98
CA TYR A 409 27.02 8.77 1.84
C TYR A 409 26.04 9.87 2.26
N ASN A 410 26.55 10.84 3.02
CA ASN A 410 25.75 11.94 3.54
C ASN A 410 25.30 12.86 2.40
N ARG A 411 24.02 13.24 2.40
CA ARG A 411 23.45 14.09 1.36
C ARG A 411 22.19 14.82 1.79
N ASN A 412 21.93 15.94 1.14
CA ASN A 412 20.66 16.66 1.22
C ASN A 412 20.00 16.66 -0.16
N GLU A 413 18.75 16.24 -0.19
CA GLU A 413 17.90 16.24 -1.40
C GLU A 413 16.77 17.25 -1.21
N THR A 414 16.59 18.16 -2.17
CA THR A 414 15.53 19.18 -2.11
C THR A 414 14.83 19.21 -3.45
N SER A 415 13.51 19.16 -3.46
CA SER A 415 12.70 19.29 -4.67
C SER A 415 11.57 20.30 -4.47
N VAL A 416 11.41 21.16 -5.46
CA VAL A 416 10.22 22.02 -5.61
C VAL A 416 9.49 21.59 -6.85
N GLY A 417 8.21 21.25 -6.72
CA GLY A 417 7.37 20.76 -7.81
C GLY A 417 6.12 21.60 -8.00
N ALA A 418 5.72 21.78 -9.25
CA ALA A 418 4.42 22.32 -9.63
C ALA A 418 3.69 21.29 -10.51
N PHE A 419 2.38 21.16 -10.33
CA PHE A 419 1.59 20.21 -11.09
C PHE A 419 0.24 20.79 -11.51
N PHE A 420 -0.25 20.25 -12.61
CA PHE A 420 -1.60 20.49 -13.11
C PHE A 420 -2.17 19.16 -13.61
N GLU A 421 -3.37 18.79 -13.12
CA GLU A 421 -4.11 17.61 -13.55
C GLU A 421 -5.51 18.05 -13.97
N TYR A 422 -5.84 17.77 -15.20
CA TYR A 422 -7.17 17.99 -15.79
C TYR A 422 -7.91 16.67 -15.88
N ALA A 423 -9.18 16.67 -15.49
CA ALA A 423 -10.07 15.52 -15.61
C ALA A 423 -11.35 15.90 -16.36
N TYR A 424 -11.58 15.22 -17.46
CA TYR A 424 -12.85 15.22 -18.17
C TYR A 424 -13.64 13.97 -17.81
N ASP A 425 -14.91 14.13 -17.46
CA ASP A 425 -15.81 13.02 -17.12
C ASP A 425 -17.23 13.38 -17.54
N ASN A 426 -17.72 12.72 -18.59
CA ASN A 426 -19.10 12.91 -19.04
C ASN A 426 -20.12 12.07 -18.23
N SER A 427 -19.64 11.33 -17.21
CA SER A 427 -20.40 10.44 -16.31
C SER A 427 -20.97 9.18 -16.97
N ASP A 428 -21.00 9.10 -18.29
CA ASP A 428 -21.59 7.99 -19.03
C ASP A 428 -20.52 7.02 -19.54
N ASP A 429 -19.80 7.40 -20.58
CA ASP A 429 -18.93 6.47 -21.32
C ASP A 429 -17.44 6.86 -21.31
N ILE A 430 -17.09 8.13 -21.23
CA ILE A 430 -15.70 8.59 -21.35
C ILE A 430 -15.26 9.38 -20.13
N SER A 431 -14.11 9.02 -19.57
CA SER A 431 -13.37 9.82 -18.60
C SER A 431 -11.91 9.87 -19.00
N VAL A 432 -11.30 11.06 -18.95
CA VAL A 432 -9.90 11.31 -19.27
C VAL A 432 -9.26 12.06 -18.10
N THR A 433 -8.12 11.60 -17.63
CA THR A 433 -7.31 12.34 -16.67
C THR A 433 -5.91 12.55 -17.27
N ALA A 434 -5.56 13.80 -17.52
CA ALA A 434 -4.25 14.20 -18.04
C ALA A 434 -3.54 15.09 -17.03
N GLY A 435 -2.34 14.71 -16.66
CA GLY A 435 -1.53 15.43 -15.69
C GLY A 435 -0.13 15.72 -16.20
N ILE A 436 0.39 16.87 -15.82
CA ILE A 436 1.78 17.25 -16.02
C ILE A 436 2.36 17.76 -14.70
N ARG A 437 3.58 17.38 -14.42
CA ARG A 437 4.31 17.83 -13.25
C ARG A 437 5.73 18.19 -13.64
N VAL A 438 6.19 19.33 -13.15
CA VAL A 438 7.57 19.82 -13.28
C VAL A 438 8.18 19.86 -11.90
N ASP A 439 9.32 19.24 -11.73
CA ASP A 439 10.11 19.28 -10.51
C ASP A 439 11.50 19.83 -10.78
N ASN A 440 11.98 20.70 -9.90
CA ASN A 440 13.36 21.13 -9.83
C ASN A 440 13.99 20.53 -8.58
N HIS A 441 14.88 19.59 -8.79
CA HIS A 441 15.57 18.86 -7.74
C HIS A 441 17.05 19.21 -7.74
N ASN A 442 17.61 19.51 -6.56
CA ASN A 442 18.99 20.00 -6.46
C ASN A 442 20.06 19.03 -7.03
N LEU A 443 19.80 17.71 -6.96
CA LEU A 443 20.72 16.69 -7.47
C LEU A 443 20.31 16.12 -8.83
N LEU A 444 19.01 16.08 -9.15
CA LEU A 444 18.48 15.45 -10.37
C LEU A 444 18.15 16.47 -11.47
N GLY A 445 18.32 17.78 -11.20
CA GLY A 445 17.97 18.85 -12.12
C GLY A 445 16.47 19.04 -12.31
N THR A 446 16.10 19.77 -13.36
CA THR A 446 14.70 20.02 -13.73
C THR A 446 14.20 18.96 -14.69
N PHE A 447 13.00 18.42 -14.43
CA PHE A 447 12.41 17.37 -15.26
C PHE A 447 10.88 17.39 -15.25
N LEU A 448 10.31 16.70 -16.24
CA LEU A 448 8.88 16.57 -16.46
C LEU A 448 8.42 15.13 -16.24
N THR A 449 7.26 14.96 -15.58
CA THR A 449 6.59 13.66 -15.42
C THR A 449 5.13 13.76 -15.90
N PRO A 450 4.87 13.61 -17.21
CA PRO A 450 3.52 13.59 -17.76
C PRO A 450 2.82 12.27 -17.48
N ARG A 451 1.49 12.31 -17.30
CA ARG A 451 0.63 11.13 -17.11
C ARG A 451 -0.71 11.32 -17.80
N LEU A 452 -1.20 10.25 -18.41
CA LEU A 452 -2.51 10.21 -19.07
C LEU A 452 -3.22 8.91 -18.73
N HIS A 453 -4.49 9.04 -18.37
CA HIS A 453 -5.41 7.92 -18.14
C HIS A 453 -6.68 8.17 -18.92
N VAL A 454 -7.16 7.17 -19.65
CA VAL A 454 -8.40 7.22 -20.40
C VAL A 454 -9.25 6.03 -20.00
N ARG A 455 -10.51 6.28 -19.69
CA ARG A 455 -11.55 5.28 -19.48
C ARG A 455 -12.60 5.41 -20.57
N TYR A 456 -13.00 4.27 -21.15
CA TYR A 456 -14.09 4.16 -22.10
C TYR A 456 -15.02 3.02 -21.69
N SER A 457 -16.30 3.32 -21.54
CA SER A 457 -17.35 2.36 -21.13
C SER A 457 -18.45 2.29 -22.19
N PRO A 458 -18.25 1.50 -23.27
CA PRO A 458 -19.17 1.46 -24.41
C PRO A 458 -20.51 0.77 -24.12
N TRP A 459 -20.60 0.03 -23.01
CA TRP A 459 -21.83 -0.63 -22.55
C TRP A 459 -21.83 -0.79 -21.03
N GLU A 460 -22.98 -1.15 -20.49
CA GLU A 460 -23.16 -1.34 -19.04
C GLU A 460 -22.14 -2.33 -18.45
N LYS A 461 -21.37 -1.89 -17.44
CA LYS A 461 -20.34 -2.67 -16.73
C LYS A 461 -19.16 -3.16 -17.59
N GLY A 462 -19.05 -2.73 -18.83
CA GLY A 462 -17.85 -2.92 -19.65
C GLY A 462 -16.98 -1.68 -19.58
N VAL A 463 -15.72 -1.81 -19.17
CA VAL A 463 -14.81 -0.66 -18.99
C VAL A 463 -13.45 -0.99 -19.57
N PHE A 464 -13.05 -0.24 -20.58
CA PHE A 464 -11.68 -0.20 -21.08
C PHE A 464 -10.91 0.94 -20.41
N ARG A 465 -9.65 0.69 -20.08
CA ARG A 465 -8.73 1.73 -19.60
C ARG A 465 -7.41 1.64 -20.32
N THR A 466 -6.85 2.80 -20.63
CA THR A 466 -5.48 2.91 -21.07
C THR A 466 -4.75 3.93 -20.21
N SER A 467 -3.47 3.71 -20.00
CA SER A 467 -2.64 4.64 -19.24
C SER A 467 -1.24 4.73 -19.84
N VAL A 468 -0.66 5.90 -19.75
CA VAL A 468 0.75 6.14 -20.03
C VAL A 468 1.28 7.18 -19.04
N GLY A 469 2.47 6.96 -18.54
CA GLY A 469 3.10 7.94 -17.66
C GLY A 469 4.58 7.69 -17.46
N ARG A 470 5.28 8.76 -17.13
CA ARG A 470 6.70 8.78 -16.84
C ARG A 470 6.92 8.94 -15.33
N GLY A 471 7.82 8.13 -14.78
CA GLY A 471 8.30 8.27 -13.41
C GLY A 471 9.82 8.50 -13.39
N LYS A 472 10.31 9.17 -12.33
CA LYS A 472 11.72 9.37 -12.06
C LYS A 472 11.98 9.22 -10.57
N ARG A 473 13.10 8.60 -10.18
CA ARG A 473 13.46 8.45 -8.77
C ARG A 473 14.97 8.35 -8.57
N SER A 474 15.39 8.63 -7.35
CA SER A 474 16.74 8.29 -6.87
C SER A 474 16.73 6.88 -6.30
N ALA A 475 17.73 6.06 -6.63
CA ALA A 475 17.94 4.77 -5.98
C ALA A 475 18.69 4.95 -4.66
N ASN A 476 18.11 4.51 -3.56
CA ASN A 476 18.79 4.43 -2.25
C ASN A 476 19.36 3.01 -2.10
N ILE A 477 20.47 2.75 -2.82
CA ILE A 477 20.95 1.38 -3.10
C ILE A 477 21.14 0.52 -1.86
N PHE A 478 21.59 1.08 -0.74
CA PHE A 478 21.78 0.33 0.50
C PHE A 478 20.47 0.19 1.28
N ALA A 479 19.72 1.27 1.46
CA ALA A 479 18.44 1.23 2.18
C ALA A 479 17.40 0.31 1.52
N GLU A 480 17.43 0.21 0.18
CA GLU A 480 16.55 -0.65 -0.60
C GLU A 480 16.98 -2.12 -0.64
N ASN A 481 18.25 -2.40 -0.34
CA ASN A 481 18.86 -3.71 -0.48
C ASN A 481 19.64 -4.14 0.78
N GLN A 482 19.13 -3.83 1.96
CA GLN A 482 19.81 -4.12 3.24
C GLN A 482 20.11 -5.62 3.43
N GLN A 483 19.30 -6.49 2.86
CA GLN A 483 19.52 -7.94 2.89
C GLN A 483 20.89 -8.33 2.31
N LEU A 484 21.48 -7.54 1.42
CA LEU A 484 22.77 -7.82 0.80
C LEU A 484 23.93 -7.75 1.80
N PHE A 485 23.77 -7.05 2.93
CA PHE A 485 24.78 -7.04 4.00
C PHE A 485 24.90 -8.40 4.70
N ALA A 486 23.87 -9.23 4.66
CA ALA A 486 23.89 -10.59 5.20
C ALA A 486 24.42 -11.62 4.18
N SER A 487 25.45 -11.26 3.45
CA SER A 487 26.20 -12.13 2.53
C SER A 487 27.68 -11.81 2.59
N SER A 488 28.53 -12.72 2.09
CA SER A 488 29.97 -12.51 1.98
C SER A 488 30.37 -11.70 0.74
N ARG A 489 29.43 -11.44 -0.20
CA ARG A 489 29.69 -10.79 -1.49
C ARG A 489 30.30 -9.40 -1.31
N GLN A 490 31.29 -9.07 -2.10
CA GLN A 490 31.86 -7.71 -2.14
C GLN A 490 30.89 -6.75 -2.82
N ILE A 491 30.75 -5.55 -2.24
CA ILE A 491 29.87 -4.52 -2.78
C ILE A 491 30.68 -3.56 -3.63
N ASN A 492 30.33 -3.46 -4.92
CA ASN A 492 30.97 -2.57 -5.89
C ASN A 492 29.93 -1.58 -6.44
N ILE A 493 30.32 -0.30 -6.49
CA ILE A 493 29.53 0.75 -7.13
C ILE A 493 30.29 1.16 -8.40
N GLY A 494 29.63 0.97 -9.55
CA GLY A 494 30.17 1.38 -10.85
C GLY A 494 30.28 2.91 -10.95
N ASN A 495 31.37 3.40 -11.51
CA ASN A 495 31.54 4.83 -11.73
C ASN A 495 30.59 5.32 -12.82
N ALA A 496 29.63 6.15 -12.43
CA ALA A 496 28.90 7.05 -13.30
C ALA A 496 29.12 8.48 -12.82
N ASN A 497 28.70 9.47 -13.59
CA ASN A 497 28.87 10.88 -13.21
C ASN A 497 27.67 11.40 -12.36
N GLY A 498 26.84 10.50 -11.84
CA GLY A 498 25.70 10.83 -11.01
C GLY A 498 26.08 11.35 -9.63
N LYS A 499 25.15 12.03 -8.97
CA LYS A 499 25.42 12.73 -7.71
C LYS A 499 25.06 11.93 -6.47
N ILE A 500 24.29 10.87 -6.61
CA ILE A 500 23.88 9.98 -5.51
C ILE A 500 24.58 8.66 -5.70
N TYR A 501 25.51 8.29 -4.81
CA TYR A 501 26.43 7.15 -4.91
C TYR A 501 27.27 7.12 -6.21
N GLY A 502 27.38 8.21 -6.95
CA GLY A 502 27.97 8.26 -8.29
C GLY A 502 27.05 7.73 -9.39
N LEU A 503 25.77 7.48 -9.10
CA LEU A 503 24.79 6.90 -10.03
C LEU A 503 23.78 7.94 -10.52
N ASP A 504 23.33 7.79 -11.76
CA ASP A 504 22.27 8.61 -12.33
C ASP A 504 20.89 8.11 -11.90
N PRO A 505 19.86 9.00 -11.85
CA PRO A 505 18.52 8.65 -11.43
C PRO A 505 17.86 7.65 -12.36
N GLU A 506 16.99 6.82 -11.80
CA GLU A 506 16.15 5.91 -12.55
C GLU A 506 15.00 6.65 -13.23
N VAL A 507 14.74 6.32 -14.49
CA VAL A 507 13.70 6.93 -15.32
C VAL A 507 13.00 5.84 -16.10
N ALA A 508 11.67 5.82 -16.06
CA ALA A 508 10.91 4.82 -16.81
C ALA A 508 9.57 5.37 -17.32
N TRP A 509 9.12 4.78 -18.42
CA TRP A 509 7.78 4.92 -18.95
C TRP A 509 6.96 3.66 -18.64
N ASN A 510 5.76 3.85 -18.12
CA ASN A 510 4.78 2.80 -17.90
C ASN A 510 3.59 2.97 -18.85
N TYR A 511 3.20 1.89 -19.51
CA TYR A 511 2.06 1.78 -20.42
C TYR A 511 1.11 0.72 -19.90
N GLY A 512 -0.18 1.01 -19.86
CA GLY A 512 -1.19 0.09 -19.34
C GLY A 512 -2.42 0.00 -20.22
N VAL A 513 -2.97 -1.19 -20.32
CA VAL A 513 -4.30 -1.47 -20.88
C VAL A 513 -5.03 -2.39 -19.92
N SER A 514 -6.29 -2.08 -19.62
CA SER A 514 -7.14 -2.88 -18.74
C SER A 514 -8.55 -2.98 -19.33
N PHE A 515 -9.15 -4.16 -19.20
CA PHE A 515 -10.56 -4.38 -19.52
C PHE A 515 -11.25 -5.02 -18.32
N LEU A 516 -12.32 -4.41 -17.85
CA LEU A 516 -13.18 -4.91 -16.77
C LEU A 516 -14.58 -5.12 -17.31
N GLN A 517 -15.11 -6.34 -17.16
CA GLN A 517 -16.49 -6.67 -17.48
C GLN A 517 -17.21 -7.22 -16.25
N GLY A 518 -18.22 -6.49 -15.79
CA GLY A 518 -19.18 -7.01 -14.82
C GLY A 518 -20.28 -7.79 -15.50
N TYR A 519 -20.67 -8.91 -14.91
CA TYR A 519 -21.73 -9.77 -15.46
C TYR A 519 -22.62 -10.35 -14.34
N LYS A 520 -23.69 -11.04 -14.74
CA LYS A 520 -24.51 -11.86 -13.84
C LYS A 520 -24.54 -13.28 -14.39
N LEU A 521 -24.14 -14.24 -13.57
CA LEU A 521 -24.22 -15.66 -13.87
C LEU A 521 -25.16 -16.32 -12.85
N PHE A 522 -26.19 -17.02 -13.32
CA PHE A 522 -27.26 -17.62 -12.46
C PHE A 522 -27.86 -16.60 -11.46
N GLY A 523 -28.09 -15.36 -11.91
CA GLY A 523 -28.63 -14.29 -11.08
C GLY A 523 -27.64 -13.67 -10.07
N ARG A 524 -26.40 -14.14 -10.02
CA ARG A 524 -25.33 -13.66 -9.12
C ARG A 524 -24.33 -12.78 -9.84
N LYS A 525 -23.84 -11.75 -9.11
CA LYS A 525 -22.86 -10.81 -9.63
C LYS A 525 -21.49 -11.45 -9.76
N GLY A 526 -20.80 -11.17 -10.85
CA GLY A 526 -19.40 -11.48 -11.08
C GLY A 526 -18.74 -10.38 -11.89
N ASP A 527 -17.41 -10.40 -11.92
CA ASP A 527 -16.61 -9.58 -12.83
C ASP A 527 -15.39 -10.35 -13.31
N VAL A 528 -14.94 -10.02 -14.51
CA VAL A 528 -13.66 -10.47 -15.05
C VAL A 528 -12.84 -9.24 -15.44
N THR A 529 -11.55 -9.28 -15.12
CA THR A 529 -10.60 -8.22 -15.44
C THR A 529 -9.42 -8.80 -16.20
N PHE A 530 -8.99 -8.11 -17.25
CA PHE A 530 -7.76 -8.38 -17.99
C PHE A 530 -6.88 -7.13 -17.89
N ASP A 531 -5.68 -7.27 -17.40
CA ASP A 531 -4.71 -6.19 -17.26
C ASP A 531 -3.44 -6.56 -18.03
N PHE A 532 -2.91 -5.63 -18.80
CA PHE A 532 -1.58 -5.69 -19.38
C PHE A 532 -0.86 -4.40 -19.13
N TYR A 533 0.36 -4.50 -18.58
CA TYR A 533 1.23 -3.37 -18.31
C TYR A 533 2.64 -3.64 -18.82
N ARG A 534 3.27 -2.60 -19.34
CA ARG A 534 4.66 -2.60 -19.78
C ARG A 534 5.39 -1.41 -19.19
N THR A 535 6.51 -1.67 -18.54
CA THR A 535 7.44 -0.63 -18.08
C THR A 535 8.74 -0.74 -18.87
N ASN A 536 9.15 0.35 -19.52
CA ASN A 536 10.44 0.49 -20.19
C ASN A 536 11.30 1.46 -19.38
N PHE A 537 12.49 1.04 -19.01
CA PHE A 537 13.47 1.91 -18.36
C PHE A 537 14.29 2.65 -19.40
N ASP A 538 14.31 3.98 -19.31
CA ASP A 538 15.26 4.85 -20.01
C ASP A 538 16.64 4.77 -19.32
N ASN A 539 16.62 4.69 -17.98
CA ASN A 539 17.76 4.41 -17.12
C ASN A 539 17.27 3.66 -15.87
N GLN A 540 18.09 2.74 -15.39
CA GLN A 540 17.86 1.96 -14.16
C GLN A 540 19.18 1.81 -13.42
N VAL A 541 19.14 1.81 -12.09
CA VAL A 541 20.25 1.33 -11.28
C VAL A 541 20.14 -0.19 -11.19
N VAL A 542 21.00 -0.87 -11.92
CA VAL A 542 21.03 -2.33 -11.95
C VAL A 542 21.67 -2.83 -10.66
N VAL A 543 21.00 -3.73 -9.98
CA VAL A 543 21.53 -4.51 -8.86
C VAL A 543 21.96 -5.86 -9.43
N ASP A 544 23.23 -6.00 -9.72
CA ASP A 544 23.80 -7.18 -10.37
C ASP A 544 24.49 -8.07 -9.34
N TRP A 545 23.96 -9.24 -9.13
CA TRP A 545 24.44 -10.28 -8.24
C TRP A 545 24.60 -11.64 -8.95
N GLU A 546 24.77 -11.60 -10.27
CA GLU A 546 25.03 -12.79 -11.08
C GLU A 546 26.45 -13.38 -10.81
N ASN A 547 27.36 -12.58 -10.25
CA ASN A 547 28.62 -13.08 -9.71
C ASN A 547 28.41 -13.47 -8.23
N PRO A 548 28.63 -14.74 -7.81
CA PRO A 548 28.40 -15.15 -6.42
C PRO A 548 29.36 -14.53 -5.41
N GLN A 549 30.44 -13.89 -5.83
CA GLN A 549 31.43 -13.21 -4.98
C GLN A 549 31.22 -11.70 -4.92
N GLU A 550 30.29 -11.12 -5.73
CA GLU A 550 30.16 -9.68 -5.91
C GLU A 550 28.71 -9.25 -6.05
N ILE A 551 28.41 -8.06 -5.56
CA ILE A 551 27.20 -7.30 -5.87
C ILE A 551 27.66 -6.01 -6.50
N SER A 552 27.23 -5.77 -7.74
CA SER A 552 27.53 -4.54 -8.45
C SER A 552 26.30 -3.66 -8.61
N PHE A 553 26.45 -2.36 -8.30
CA PHE A 553 25.45 -1.32 -8.61
C PHE A 553 25.99 -0.44 -9.74
N TYR A 554 25.24 -0.32 -10.83
CA TYR A 554 25.64 0.51 -11.97
C TYR A 554 24.42 0.99 -12.76
N ASN A 555 24.57 2.06 -13.52
CA ASN A 555 23.51 2.49 -14.42
C ASN A 555 23.38 1.55 -15.61
N LEU A 556 22.15 1.34 -16.04
CA LEU A 556 21.80 0.45 -17.16
C LEU A 556 22.53 0.87 -18.43
N ASP A 557 23.24 -0.10 -19.05
CA ASP A 557 23.78 -0.01 -20.39
C ASP A 557 23.09 -1.06 -21.26
N GLY A 558 22.03 -0.63 -21.96
CA GLY A 558 21.18 -1.54 -22.72
C GLY A 558 19.70 -1.37 -22.41
N LYS A 559 18.96 -2.47 -22.29
CA LYS A 559 17.51 -2.48 -22.13
C LYS A 559 17.11 -3.14 -20.82
N SER A 560 16.13 -2.53 -20.15
CA SER A 560 15.40 -3.15 -19.05
C SER A 560 13.90 -2.95 -19.25
N VAL A 561 13.16 -4.05 -19.26
CA VAL A 561 11.73 -4.07 -19.58
C VAL A 561 11.00 -5.01 -18.64
N ALA A 562 9.86 -4.55 -18.12
CA ALA A 562 8.94 -5.38 -17.34
C ALA A 562 7.59 -5.45 -18.05
N ASN A 563 7.16 -6.64 -18.46
CA ASN A 563 5.83 -6.93 -18.95
C ASN A 563 5.06 -7.70 -17.88
N SER A 564 3.81 -7.29 -17.65
CA SER A 564 2.90 -7.92 -16.70
C SER A 564 1.55 -8.15 -17.34
N PHE A 565 1.06 -9.39 -17.29
CA PHE A 565 -0.29 -9.76 -17.69
C PHE A 565 -1.01 -10.38 -16.50
N GLN A 566 -2.26 -9.97 -16.26
CA GLN A 566 -3.11 -10.52 -15.19
C GLN A 566 -4.53 -10.74 -15.72
N VAL A 567 -5.09 -11.89 -15.39
CA VAL A 567 -6.54 -12.15 -15.49
C VAL A 567 -7.06 -12.39 -14.09
N GLU A 568 -8.16 -11.76 -13.74
CA GLU A 568 -8.85 -11.94 -12.46
C GLU A 568 -10.33 -12.16 -12.68
N LEU A 569 -10.87 -13.18 -12.01
CA LEU A 569 -12.28 -13.55 -12.02
C LEU A 569 -12.82 -13.50 -10.59
N ASN A 570 -13.85 -12.69 -10.35
CA ASN A 570 -14.62 -12.66 -9.12
C ASN A 570 -16.03 -13.18 -9.39
N GLN A 571 -16.53 -14.10 -8.56
CA GLN A 571 -17.87 -14.65 -8.70
C GLN A 571 -18.52 -14.94 -7.34
N ASN A 572 -19.71 -14.42 -7.15
CA ASN A 572 -20.57 -14.84 -6.05
C ASN A 572 -21.34 -16.08 -6.50
N ILE A 573 -21.13 -17.23 -5.85
CA ILE A 573 -21.76 -18.51 -6.25
C ILE A 573 -23.13 -18.66 -5.58
N ILE A 574 -23.20 -18.50 -4.28
CA ILE A 574 -24.42 -18.47 -3.47
C ILE A 574 -24.37 -17.24 -2.52
N PRO A 575 -25.44 -16.88 -1.81
CA PRO A 575 -25.39 -15.80 -0.84
C PRO A 575 -24.23 -15.98 0.13
N PHE A 576 -23.43 -14.91 0.32
CA PHE A 576 -22.29 -14.88 1.24
C PHE A 576 -21.11 -15.82 0.90
N PHE A 577 -21.14 -16.47 -0.25
CA PHE A 577 -20.05 -17.28 -0.76
C PHE A 577 -19.41 -16.60 -1.97
N ASN A 578 -18.19 -16.11 -1.77
CA ASN A 578 -17.43 -15.38 -2.77
C ASN A 578 -16.21 -16.17 -3.19
N THR A 579 -15.93 -16.15 -4.48
CA THR A 579 -14.70 -16.74 -5.04
C THR A 579 -13.96 -15.70 -5.85
N ARG A 580 -12.64 -15.76 -5.77
CA ARG A 580 -11.72 -14.94 -6.55
C ARG A 580 -10.61 -15.83 -7.08
N PHE A 581 -10.37 -15.76 -8.37
CA PHE A 581 -9.28 -16.45 -9.05
C PHE A 581 -8.45 -15.44 -9.81
N SER A 582 -7.15 -15.59 -9.79
CA SER A 582 -6.26 -14.75 -10.58
C SER A 582 -5.09 -15.55 -11.11
N TYR A 583 -4.75 -15.29 -12.37
CA TYR A 583 -3.53 -15.78 -12.99
C TYR A 583 -2.69 -14.60 -13.43
N LYS A 584 -1.38 -14.67 -13.16
CA LYS A 584 -0.41 -13.64 -13.52
C LYS A 584 0.75 -14.24 -14.30
N TYR A 585 1.20 -13.46 -15.27
CA TYR A 585 2.40 -13.74 -16.04
C TYR A 585 3.31 -12.51 -16.03
N TYR A 586 4.58 -12.71 -15.65
CA TYR A 586 5.60 -11.69 -15.62
C TYR A 586 6.75 -12.06 -16.53
N ASP A 587 7.17 -11.11 -17.37
CA ASP A 587 8.34 -11.20 -18.20
C ASP A 587 9.20 -9.94 -17.99
N VAL A 588 10.15 -10.05 -17.05
CA VAL A 588 11.02 -8.95 -16.63
C VAL A 588 12.45 -9.32 -16.99
N ASN A 589 13.03 -8.55 -17.90
CA ASN A 589 14.37 -8.82 -18.43
C ASN A 589 15.20 -7.54 -18.34
N THR A 590 16.49 -7.73 -18.01
CA THR A 590 17.47 -6.65 -17.90
C THR A 590 18.76 -7.07 -18.60
N ASP A 591 19.41 -6.15 -19.28
CA ASP A 591 20.74 -6.32 -19.82
C ASP A 591 21.75 -6.11 -18.67
N PHE A 592 22.22 -7.24 -18.10
CA PHE A 592 23.33 -7.25 -17.14
C PHE A 592 24.65 -7.22 -17.87
N LYS A 593 25.77 -6.96 -17.17
CA LYS A 593 27.12 -7.07 -17.74
C LYS A 593 27.41 -8.47 -18.30
N SER A 594 26.77 -9.49 -17.73
CA SER A 594 26.86 -10.89 -18.19
C SER A 594 25.97 -11.22 -19.40
N GLY A 595 25.15 -10.27 -19.86
CA GLY A 595 24.18 -10.43 -20.94
C GLY A 595 22.72 -10.26 -20.48
N ASN A 596 21.78 -10.40 -21.42
CA ASN A 596 20.36 -10.28 -21.13
C ASN A 596 19.87 -11.48 -20.30
N ALA A 597 19.24 -11.22 -19.17
CA ALA A 597 18.67 -12.24 -18.31
C ALA A 597 17.33 -11.82 -17.68
N ALA A 598 16.50 -12.81 -17.37
CA ALA A 598 15.29 -12.59 -16.60
C ALA A 598 15.65 -12.21 -15.15
N LYS A 599 14.83 -11.36 -14.53
CA LYS A 599 15.01 -10.97 -13.12
C LYS A 599 15.05 -12.21 -12.23
N ALA A 600 16.07 -12.30 -11.39
CA ALA A 600 16.20 -13.38 -10.41
C ALA A 600 15.13 -13.28 -9.31
N LEU A 601 14.80 -14.41 -8.66
CA LEU A 601 13.84 -14.56 -7.56
C LEU A 601 12.44 -14.03 -7.90
N GLN A 602 12.06 -14.10 -9.18
CA GLN A 602 10.74 -13.74 -9.66
C GLN A 602 10.08 -14.88 -10.42
N ALA A 603 8.93 -15.35 -9.94
CA ALA A 603 8.16 -16.36 -10.65
C ALA A 603 7.50 -15.74 -11.89
N LYS A 604 7.75 -16.35 -13.08
CA LYS A 604 7.06 -15.93 -14.32
C LYS A 604 5.57 -16.17 -14.27
N HIS A 605 5.13 -17.21 -13.58
CA HIS A 605 3.74 -17.64 -13.53
C HIS A 605 3.29 -17.72 -12.07
N ARG A 606 2.14 -17.16 -11.77
CA ARG A 606 1.50 -17.26 -10.45
C ARG A 606 0.01 -17.49 -10.61
N PHE A 607 -0.56 -18.33 -9.75
CA PHE A 607 -1.99 -18.52 -9.65
C PHE A 607 -2.43 -18.27 -8.21
N PHE A 608 -3.52 -17.54 -8.06
CA PHE A 608 -4.14 -17.18 -6.80
C PHE A 608 -5.59 -17.61 -6.81
N ALA A 609 -6.07 -18.19 -5.72
CA ALA A 609 -7.48 -18.45 -5.47
C ALA A 609 -7.84 -18.06 -4.03
N ASN A 610 -8.94 -17.37 -3.85
CA ASN A 610 -9.51 -17.10 -2.53
C ASN A 610 -10.98 -17.49 -2.53
N VAL A 611 -11.40 -18.17 -1.47
CA VAL A 611 -12.79 -18.54 -1.22
C VAL A 611 -13.17 -18.04 0.16
N SER A 612 -14.26 -17.28 0.23
CA SER A 612 -14.81 -16.81 1.50
C SER A 612 -16.28 -17.15 1.64
N TYR A 613 -16.66 -17.60 2.81
CA TYR A 613 -18.05 -17.93 3.17
C TYR A 613 -18.42 -17.35 4.51
N GLU A 614 -19.61 -16.76 4.59
CA GLU A 614 -20.19 -16.30 5.85
C GLU A 614 -21.56 -16.97 6.05
N THR A 615 -21.82 -17.45 7.26
CA THR A 615 -23.15 -17.94 7.60
C THR A 615 -24.13 -16.76 7.77
N SER A 616 -25.43 -17.06 7.69
CA SER A 616 -26.45 -16.06 7.97
C SER A 616 -26.29 -15.50 9.38
N LYS A 617 -26.46 -14.17 9.52
CA LYS A 617 -26.41 -13.48 10.81
C LYS A 617 -27.65 -13.80 11.64
N GLN A 618 -27.45 -14.08 12.92
CA GLN A 618 -28.52 -14.18 13.92
C GLN A 618 -28.92 -12.78 14.40
N GLU A 619 -29.97 -12.66 15.21
CA GLU A 619 -30.47 -11.37 15.74
C GLU A 619 -29.41 -10.56 16.50
N ASN A 620 -28.48 -11.25 17.20
CA ASN A 620 -27.35 -10.63 17.92
C ASN A 620 -26.12 -10.42 17.02
N ASP A 621 -26.23 -10.50 15.70
CA ASP A 621 -25.15 -10.52 14.71
C ASP A 621 -24.20 -11.73 14.78
N ALA A 622 -24.48 -12.75 15.58
CA ALA A 622 -23.62 -13.92 15.66
C ALA A 622 -23.62 -14.72 14.35
N HIS A 623 -22.42 -15.02 13.87
CA HIS A 623 -22.20 -15.79 12.62
C HIS A 623 -20.77 -16.33 12.55
N TRP A 624 -20.52 -17.19 11.59
CA TRP A 624 -19.20 -17.70 11.26
C TRP A 624 -18.70 -17.12 9.95
N LYS A 625 -17.38 -16.88 9.88
CA LYS A 625 -16.68 -16.55 8.63
C LYS A 625 -15.60 -17.59 8.39
N PHE A 626 -15.47 -18.02 7.15
CA PHE A 626 -14.47 -18.99 6.68
C PHE A 626 -13.76 -18.37 5.50
N ASP A 627 -12.44 -18.31 5.56
CA ASP A 627 -11.59 -17.78 4.50
C ASP A 627 -10.47 -18.77 4.18
N VAL A 628 -10.28 -19.05 2.90
CA VAL A 628 -9.22 -19.93 2.41
C VAL A 628 -8.55 -19.24 1.23
N THR A 629 -7.23 -19.13 1.29
CA THR A 629 -6.39 -18.55 0.22
C THR A 629 -5.37 -19.57 -0.23
N TYR A 630 -5.34 -19.83 -1.53
CA TYR A 630 -4.38 -20.70 -2.18
C TYR A 630 -3.52 -19.89 -3.15
N ASN A 631 -2.20 -20.08 -3.09
CA ASN A 631 -1.23 -19.52 -4.00
C ASN A 631 -0.38 -20.64 -4.59
N TRP A 632 -0.30 -20.71 -5.92
CA TRP A 632 0.70 -21.46 -6.63
C TRP A 632 1.73 -20.50 -7.22
N ILE A 633 3.01 -20.73 -6.89
CA ILE A 633 4.14 -19.94 -7.34
C ILE A 633 4.98 -20.82 -8.26
N GLY A 634 5.14 -20.37 -9.50
CA GLY A 634 5.96 -21.06 -10.51
C GLY A 634 7.46 -21.03 -10.20
N LYS A 635 8.23 -21.70 -11.02
CA LYS A 635 9.70 -21.68 -10.94
C LYS A 635 10.24 -20.26 -11.03
N GLN A 636 11.29 -19.98 -10.26
CA GLN A 636 12.00 -18.70 -10.24
C GLN A 636 13.44 -18.94 -10.67
N ARG A 637 13.98 -18.07 -11.53
CA ARG A 637 15.41 -18.09 -11.83
C ARG A 637 16.19 -17.69 -10.57
N LEU A 638 17.21 -18.43 -10.25
CA LEU A 638 18.13 -18.13 -9.14
C LEU A 638 19.36 -17.40 -9.69
N PRO A 639 20.02 -16.55 -8.87
CA PRO A 639 21.31 -15.99 -9.21
C PRO A 639 22.34 -17.10 -9.49
N ASN A 640 23.31 -16.82 -10.32
CA ASN A 640 24.34 -17.80 -10.66
C ASN A 640 25.25 -18.10 -9.46
N THR A 641 25.40 -19.38 -9.11
CA THR A 641 26.26 -19.86 -8.03
C THR A 641 27.30 -20.86 -8.51
N SER A 642 27.50 -21.00 -9.82
CA SER A 642 28.40 -22.03 -10.41
C SER A 642 29.90 -21.87 -10.06
N GLN A 643 30.30 -20.69 -9.59
CA GLN A 643 31.66 -20.41 -9.12
C GLN A 643 31.87 -20.76 -7.63
N ASN A 644 30.80 -21.05 -6.88
CA ASN A 644 30.93 -21.53 -5.53
C ASN A 644 31.45 -22.97 -5.46
N PRO A 645 31.99 -23.43 -4.33
CA PRO A 645 32.23 -24.84 -4.08
C PRO A 645 30.99 -25.70 -4.38
N ILE A 646 31.17 -26.91 -4.88
CA ILE A 646 30.05 -27.72 -5.42
C ILE A 646 28.91 -27.96 -4.45
N GLN A 647 29.22 -28.06 -3.14
CA GLN A 647 28.21 -28.21 -2.08
C GLN A 647 27.32 -26.97 -1.87
N TYR A 648 27.74 -25.77 -2.34
CA TYR A 648 27.02 -24.50 -2.23
C TYR A 648 26.47 -24.01 -3.57
N GLN A 649 26.49 -24.89 -4.61
CA GLN A 649 25.89 -24.55 -5.89
C GLN A 649 24.38 -24.83 -5.87
N LEU A 650 23.62 -23.92 -6.46
CA LEU A 650 22.18 -24.06 -6.68
C LEU A 650 21.88 -24.37 -8.14
N SER A 651 20.72 -24.98 -8.38
CA SER A 651 20.16 -25.11 -9.73
C SER A 651 19.81 -23.74 -10.31
N GLU A 652 19.76 -23.62 -11.63
CA GLU A 652 19.37 -22.38 -12.32
C GLU A 652 17.97 -21.89 -11.95
N TYR A 653 17.07 -22.82 -11.66
CA TYR A 653 15.68 -22.52 -11.28
C TYR A 653 15.29 -23.21 -9.97
N SER A 654 14.47 -22.50 -9.18
CA SER A 654 13.78 -23.08 -8.02
C SER A 654 12.73 -24.11 -8.45
N ASN A 655 12.24 -24.91 -7.50
CA ASN A 655 11.00 -25.63 -7.68
C ASN A 655 9.79 -24.70 -7.62
N SER A 656 8.69 -25.04 -8.29
CA SER A 656 7.39 -24.44 -8.05
C SER A 656 6.81 -24.97 -6.73
N TYR A 657 5.96 -24.18 -6.06
CA TYR A 657 5.38 -24.57 -4.79
C TYR A 657 3.98 -23.99 -4.58
N ASN A 658 3.30 -24.55 -3.59
CA ASN A 658 1.93 -24.16 -3.21
C ASN A 658 1.92 -23.67 -1.77
N LEU A 659 1.14 -22.62 -1.51
CA LEU A 659 0.82 -22.13 -0.17
C LEU A 659 -0.69 -22.16 0.02
N LEU A 660 -1.12 -22.68 1.14
CA LEU A 660 -2.51 -22.68 1.55
C LEU A 660 -2.63 -22.02 2.91
N ASN A 661 -3.41 -20.95 2.99
CA ASN A 661 -3.73 -20.23 4.22
C ASN A 661 -5.23 -20.36 4.49
N ALA A 662 -5.63 -20.50 5.74
CA ALA A 662 -7.04 -20.55 6.11
C ALA A 662 -7.29 -19.85 7.46
N GLN A 663 -8.46 -19.22 7.58
CA GLN A 663 -8.95 -18.63 8.83
C GLN A 663 -10.42 -18.94 9.05
N ILE A 664 -10.75 -19.22 10.28
CA ILE A 664 -12.12 -19.31 10.78
C ILE A 664 -12.34 -18.23 11.84
N THR A 665 -13.44 -17.49 11.74
CA THR A 665 -13.80 -16.46 12.71
C THR A 665 -15.20 -16.72 13.23
N LYS A 666 -15.36 -16.80 14.55
CA LYS A 666 -16.66 -16.79 15.22
C LYS A 666 -16.94 -15.37 15.70
N VAL A 667 -17.90 -14.74 15.08
CA VAL A 667 -18.51 -13.48 15.57
C VAL A 667 -19.59 -13.88 16.57
N PHE A 668 -19.47 -13.45 17.82
CA PHE A 668 -20.46 -13.70 18.87
C PHE A 668 -21.47 -12.57 18.97
N SER A 669 -21.03 -11.34 18.67
CA SER A 669 -21.85 -10.14 18.67
C SER A 669 -21.16 -9.03 17.89
N LYS A 670 -21.81 -7.87 17.73
CA LYS A 670 -21.15 -6.67 17.17
C LYS A 670 -19.87 -6.25 17.91
N LYS A 671 -19.73 -6.65 19.19
CA LYS A 671 -18.63 -6.24 20.07
C LYS A 671 -17.50 -7.24 20.19
N PHE A 672 -17.73 -8.53 19.93
CA PHE A 672 -16.76 -9.56 20.25
C PHE A 672 -16.69 -10.64 19.19
N GLU A 673 -15.45 -10.97 18.77
CA GLU A 673 -15.15 -12.08 17.88
C GLU A 673 -13.85 -12.77 18.27
N ILE A 674 -13.75 -14.06 17.97
CA ILE A 674 -12.54 -14.88 18.10
C ILE A 674 -12.23 -15.44 16.73
N TYR A 675 -10.95 -15.47 16.39
CA TYR A 675 -10.47 -16.08 15.15
C TYR A 675 -9.32 -17.02 15.41
N ALA A 676 -9.21 -18.05 14.58
CA ALA A 676 -8.09 -18.97 14.52
C ALA A 676 -7.76 -19.28 13.07
N GLY A 677 -6.51 -19.50 12.76
CA GLY A 677 -6.08 -19.79 11.41
C GLY A 677 -4.72 -20.44 11.33
N ALA A 678 -4.33 -20.73 10.10
CA ALA A 678 -3.03 -21.27 9.79
C ALA A 678 -2.50 -20.68 8.48
N GLU A 679 -1.26 -20.28 8.49
CA GLU A 679 -0.48 -19.90 7.33
C GLU A 679 0.35 -21.09 6.86
N ASN A 680 0.52 -21.21 5.53
CA ASN A 680 1.32 -22.27 4.92
C ASN A 680 0.93 -23.67 5.44
N ILE A 681 -0.35 -24.01 5.39
CA ILE A 681 -0.88 -25.34 5.81
C ILE A 681 -0.19 -26.48 5.04
N THR A 682 0.25 -26.22 3.81
CA THR A 682 1.03 -27.16 2.98
C THR A 682 2.40 -27.49 3.57
N ASN A 683 2.83 -26.74 4.58
CA ASN A 683 4.12 -26.89 5.26
C ASN A 683 5.32 -26.88 4.31
N TYR A 684 5.20 -26.13 3.19
CA TYR A 684 6.30 -26.00 2.26
C TYR A 684 7.41 -25.13 2.87
N LYS A 685 8.67 -25.59 2.75
CA LYS A 685 9.84 -24.83 3.18
C LYS A 685 10.90 -24.89 2.08
N GLN A 686 11.63 -23.77 1.91
CA GLN A 686 12.83 -23.76 1.10
C GLN A 686 13.89 -24.67 1.74
N LYS A 687 14.50 -25.52 0.95
CA LYS A 687 15.67 -26.28 1.38
C LYS A 687 16.92 -25.37 1.27
N ASN A 688 17.77 -25.41 2.28
CA ASN A 688 19.01 -24.64 2.34
C ASN A 688 18.80 -23.15 2.00
N PRO A 689 18.00 -22.41 2.80
CA PRO A 689 17.74 -21.00 2.53
C PRO A 689 18.99 -20.12 2.73
N ILE A 690 19.96 -20.61 3.49
CA ILE A 690 21.25 -19.96 3.75
C ILE A 690 22.36 -20.82 3.12
N LEU A 691 23.09 -20.24 2.18
CA LEU A 691 24.28 -20.92 1.60
C LEU A 691 25.45 -20.81 2.58
N ALA A 692 26.22 -21.90 2.72
CA ALA A 692 27.36 -22.00 3.63
C ALA A 692 27.01 -21.60 5.06
N SER A 693 25.85 -22.05 5.59
CA SER A 693 25.44 -21.80 6.98
C SER A 693 26.42 -22.41 8.01
N ASP A 694 27.18 -23.41 7.60
CA ASP A 694 28.29 -24.05 8.33
C ASP A 694 29.58 -23.21 8.39
N ASP A 695 29.72 -22.22 7.50
CA ASP A 695 30.86 -21.28 7.45
C ASP A 695 30.38 -19.84 7.21
N PRO A 696 29.72 -19.20 8.19
CA PRO A 696 29.06 -17.90 7.99
C PRO A 696 30.03 -16.72 7.85
N PHE A 697 31.32 -16.91 8.08
CA PHE A 697 32.36 -15.91 7.82
C PHE A 697 33.19 -16.23 6.55
N GLY A 698 32.90 -17.35 5.90
CA GLY A 698 33.54 -17.78 4.65
C GLY A 698 33.00 -17.04 3.43
N SER A 699 33.72 -17.19 2.31
CA SER A 699 33.46 -16.46 1.08
C SER A 699 32.19 -16.87 0.32
N SER A 700 31.53 -17.96 0.72
CA SER A 700 30.32 -18.48 0.07
C SER A 700 29.05 -18.25 0.88
N PHE A 701 29.15 -17.59 2.03
CA PHE A 701 27.98 -17.32 2.89
C PHE A 701 27.02 -16.35 2.21
N ASP A 702 25.75 -16.76 2.09
CA ASP A 702 24.72 -15.94 1.46
C ASP A 702 23.31 -16.30 1.96
N THR A 703 22.60 -15.31 2.50
CA THR A 703 21.23 -15.44 3.01
C THR A 703 20.18 -14.84 2.06
N THR A 704 20.60 -14.30 0.92
CA THR A 704 19.76 -13.46 0.05
C THR A 704 18.98 -14.25 -1.00
N ILE A 705 19.31 -15.53 -1.23
CA ILE A 705 18.70 -16.34 -2.28
C ILE A 705 17.46 -17.06 -1.73
N VAL A 706 16.42 -16.27 -1.43
CA VAL A 706 15.16 -16.79 -0.87
C VAL A 706 14.03 -16.68 -1.87
N TYR A 707 13.44 -17.82 -2.22
CA TYR A 707 12.34 -17.92 -3.17
C TYR A 707 11.04 -18.45 -2.56
N ALA A 708 11.08 -18.97 -1.31
CA ALA A 708 9.94 -19.59 -0.65
C ALA A 708 10.00 -19.43 0.88
N PRO A 709 8.92 -19.73 1.63
CA PRO A 709 8.92 -19.70 3.09
C PRO A 709 10.00 -20.56 3.72
N ILE A 710 10.51 -20.13 4.88
CA ILE A 710 11.53 -20.82 5.66
C ILE A 710 10.92 -21.57 6.82
N PHE A 711 10.00 -20.92 7.55
CA PHE A 711 9.46 -21.42 8.81
C PHE A 711 8.50 -22.62 8.66
N GLY A 712 7.81 -22.80 7.54
CA GLY A 712 6.77 -23.82 7.35
C GLY A 712 5.40 -23.38 7.90
N SER A 713 4.60 -24.34 8.42
CA SER A 713 3.25 -24.04 8.92
C SER A 713 3.28 -23.22 10.21
N ASN A 714 2.45 -22.18 10.28
CA ASN A 714 2.29 -21.31 11.43
C ASN A 714 0.81 -21.20 11.80
N PHE A 715 0.42 -21.73 12.98
CA PHE A 715 -0.93 -21.63 13.51
C PHE A 715 -1.05 -20.45 14.43
N TYR A 716 -2.19 -19.77 14.38
CA TYR A 716 -2.43 -18.58 15.19
C TYR A 716 -3.87 -18.52 15.70
N THR A 717 -4.08 -17.75 16.75
CA THR A 717 -5.40 -17.40 17.27
C THR A 717 -5.41 -15.96 17.77
N GLY A 718 -6.58 -15.38 17.85
CA GLY A 718 -6.73 -14.05 18.42
C GLY A 718 -8.19 -13.72 18.70
N LEU A 719 -8.36 -12.61 19.38
CA LEU A 719 -9.67 -12.06 19.72
C LEU A 719 -9.73 -10.57 19.36
N ARG A 720 -10.93 -10.10 19.02
CA ARG A 720 -11.22 -8.69 18.80
C ARG A 720 -12.41 -8.27 19.65
N PHE A 721 -12.23 -7.18 20.37
CA PHE A 721 -13.27 -6.56 21.17
C PHE A 721 -13.40 -5.08 20.81
N LYS A 722 -14.64 -4.59 20.67
CA LYS A 722 -14.93 -3.24 20.22
C LYS A 722 -16.16 -2.66 20.89
N ILE A 723 -16.11 -1.36 21.21
CA ILE A 723 -17.20 -0.56 21.78
C ILE A 723 -17.43 0.65 20.87
N ASP A 724 -18.66 0.83 20.41
CA ASP A 724 -19.11 1.98 19.60
C ASP A 724 -19.48 3.18 20.47
#